data_107549b2bacb2e62cf447fa5c6937e24
#
_entry.id   107549b2bacb2e62cf447fa5c6937e24
#
_cell.length_a   1.000
_cell.length_b   1.000
_cell.length_c   1.000
_cell.angle_alpha   90.00
_cell.angle_beta   90.00
_cell.angle_gamma   90.00
#
_symmetry.space_group_name_H-M   'P 1'
#
loop_
_entity.id
_entity.type
_entity.pdbx_description
1 polymer ?
#
loop_
_entity_poly.entity_id
_entity_poly.type
_entity_poly.pdbx_seq_one_letter_code
_entity_poly.pdbx_strand_id
1 'polypeptide(L)'
;PIKEIISLNRDANDQILRTLRIAISTTGEYTNFWDDGDDTNGDAQEDALAALVSTLNRTNEVFEVDMAITFQLVTGTEIIYPSASSDPYTGSFNSQLQSTLTSEVGESNYDIGHLFNYGGNNGNAGCIGCVCVDGQKGSGFSSHSFTDNDGGPNMDDFFDIDYVPHEIGHQMGGNHTFSQSNEGTGVNYEPGSGTTIMGYAGITGANDVQDHSDPYFHYGTINQVLNNLDTRTCWTSTEITNNPPVADAGDDYTIPQGTAFKLVGSATDSDEEDVLTYTWEQVDSGTTTSSNFGPTKTSGAVWRSRPPSTNPTRYMPARARVLSGELTETNPQETDDNTSWETVSTVGRALNFALTVRDRSETNGVGQFPQSDFDLMTVTVDGNSGPFAVTSQSTNETWNVGESQTVTWDVAGTDTGSVNTQTVNIRMSVDGGLTFPYVLATAVTNDGSHDVNIPVFGGDTSTARIMVEGNNNIFYAVNSININIQESEFVIIAVTSSVDVCSPDNAVFDLTYNTFLSFTDVTTFSVSGLPSGASGAFSPATATVDGTSFQLIVSGIGSIASGTYPLVVTGTSGSIVKMVNVTMNIFSSSINTPTLTSPANGAVDVLADGMLMWSTDASTQNYLVEVASDAGFASIVESNTLQTGTYQTSLSANTEYFWRVTPSSQCNTGATSSVFSFTTANLTCGSFDATDLPQTITTTGNIVYTSTINIGSDLPITDLNVTFGATHTWSADLDVFLISPAGTRVELTSDNDGGVTGADDYIDTVFDQEASTSITAGSAPFTGTFVPEGDLSVLYGEMSGGDWVLEVTDDAGADGGTFDRFTLELCVQGTILSTDDVLGSISNLSLYPNPSNGEFNLNFDTDGSNKVKLQLFDVAGRMVQEQDYTTTGARFSERVAFRRVAKGLYLLKIVNGSKVSAKKLIIE
;
A
#
# COMPACT_ATOMS: atom_id res chain seq x y z
N PRO A 1 8.43 -0.36 -2.21
CA PRO A 1 7.03 0.02 -2.25
C PRO A 1 6.43 -0.24 -3.62
N ILE A 2 5.21 -0.73 -3.65
CA ILE A 2 4.43 -1.11 -4.85
C ILE A 2 4.35 0.03 -5.90
N LYS A 3 4.45 1.29 -5.49
CA LYS A 3 4.39 2.46 -6.39
C LYS A 3 5.51 2.53 -7.45
N GLU A 4 6.61 1.81 -7.32
CA GLU A 4 7.67 1.77 -8.37
C GLU A 4 7.47 0.68 -9.43
N ILE A 5 6.60 -0.31 -9.17
CA ILE A 5 6.19 -1.31 -10.18
C ILE A 5 5.24 -0.71 -11.22
N ILE A 6 4.66 0.46 -10.96
CA ILE A 6 3.68 1.17 -11.81
C ILE A 6 4.21 1.45 -13.24
N SER A 7 5.51 1.50 -13.46
CA SER A 7 6.07 1.75 -14.81
C SER A 7 5.95 0.58 -15.80
N LEU A 8 5.55 -0.60 -15.32
CA LEU A 8 5.34 -1.81 -16.14
C LEU A 8 3.87 -2.24 -16.20
N ASN A 9 3.00 -1.60 -15.40
CA ASN A 9 1.58 -1.91 -15.36
C ASN A 9 0.85 -1.07 -16.40
N ARG A 10 -0.06 -1.69 -17.13
CA ARG A 10 -0.86 -1.07 -18.20
C ARG A 10 -2.32 -1.10 -17.84
N ASP A 11 -2.97 0.01 -18.11
CA ASP A 11 -4.39 0.26 -18.09
C ASP A 11 -4.85 0.86 -19.43
N ALA A 12 -6.15 1.02 -19.62
CA ALA A 12 -6.73 1.54 -20.84
C ALA A 12 -6.91 3.07 -20.75
N ASN A 13 -5.84 3.81 -20.44
CA ASN A 13 -5.84 5.27 -20.24
C ASN A 13 -5.07 6.05 -21.33
N ASP A 14 -4.79 5.43 -22.45
CA ASP A 14 -4.00 6.01 -23.54
C ASP A 14 -4.83 6.66 -24.67
N GLN A 15 -6.14 6.80 -24.47
CA GLN A 15 -7.09 7.35 -25.42
C GLN A 15 -7.13 6.61 -26.77
N ILE A 16 -6.89 5.30 -26.74
CA ILE A 16 -6.87 4.45 -27.93
C ILE A 16 -7.87 3.31 -27.82
N LEU A 17 -8.88 3.29 -28.67
CA LEU A 17 -9.68 2.08 -28.91
C LEU A 17 -8.92 1.17 -29.85
N ARG A 18 -8.66 -0.06 -29.40
CA ARG A 18 -8.02 -1.11 -30.18
C ARG A 18 -9.07 -1.99 -30.84
N THR A 19 -9.19 -1.91 -32.16
CA THR A 19 -10.11 -2.75 -32.92
C THR A 19 -9.38 -3.94 -33.50
N LEU A 20 -9.86 -5.13 -33.17
CA LEU A 20 -9.37 -6.42 -33.66
C LEU A 20 -10.39 -7.08 -34.56
N ARG A 21 -9.96 -7.65 -35.66
CA ARG A 21 -10.82 -8.38 -36.60
C ARG A 21 -11.00 -9.81 -36.07
N ILE A 22 -12.24 -10.15 -35.68
CA ILE A 22 -12.57 -11.49 -35.21
C ILE A 22 -13.24 -12.31 -36.30
N ALA A 23 -12.78 -13.53 -36.51
CA ALA A 23 -13.42 -14.52 -37.36
C ALA A 23 -14.10 -15.59 -36.48
N ILE A 24 -15.42 -15.69 -36.53
CA ILE A 24 -16.15 -16.67 -35.73
C ILE A 24 -16.79 -17.69 -36.65
N SER A 25 -16.57 -18.97 -36.36
CA SER A 25 -17.21 -20.13 -37.02
C SER A 25 -18.17 -20.82 -36.05
N THR A 26 -19.10 -21.58 -36.55
CA THR A 26 -20.00 -22.42 -35.75
C THR A 26 -19.96 -23.86 -36.18
N THR A 27 -20.17 -24.78 -35.23
CA THR A 27 -20.52 -26.17 -35.59
C THR A 27 -21.94 -26.24 -36.14
N GLY A 28 -22.26 -27.32 -36.88
CA GLY A 28 -23.64 -27.58 -37.35
C GLY A 28 -24.61 -27.80 -36.20
N GLU A 29 -24.15 -28.29 -35.04
CA GLU A 29 -24.95 -28.41 -33.83
C GLU A 29 -25.37 -27.06 -33.26
N TYR A 30 -24.47 -26.08 -33.26
CA TYR A 30 -24.77 -24.70 -32.81
C TYR A 30 -25.78 -24.05 -33.75
N THR A 31 -25.58 -24.18 -35.04
CA THR A 31 -26.51 -23.64 -36.07
C THR A 31 -27.92 -24.25 -35.94
N ASN A 32 -28.02 -25.58 -35.80
CA ASN A 32 -29.29 -26.25 -35.62
C ASN A 32 -30.03 -25.90 -34.31
N PHE A 33 -29.28 -25.51 -33.26
CA PHE A 33 -29.87 -25.10 -31.97
C PHE A 33 -30.58 -23.75 -32.10
N TRP A 34 -30.02 -22.83 -32.85
CA TRP A 34 -30.55 -21.46 -33.01
C TRP A 34 -31.53 -21.31 -34.16
N ASP A 35 -31.67 -22.34 -35.05
CA ASP A 35 -32.65 -22.38 -36.14
C ASP A 35 -34.10 -22.35 -35.57
N ASP A 36 -34.83 -21.27 -35.81
CA ASP A 36 -36.20 -21.12 -35.34
C ASP A 36 -37.23 -21.82 -36.25
N GLY A 37 -36.81 -22.37 -37.39
CA GLY A 37 -37.60 -23.08 -38.35
C GLY A 37 -38.53 -22.23 -39.21
N ASP A 38 -38.32 -20.91 -39.26
CA ASP A 38 -39.08 -19.96 -40.07
C ASP A 38 -38.18 -19.28 -41.11
N ASP A 39 -37.93 -19.91 -42.24
CA ASP A 39 -37.13 -19.36 -43.35
C ASP A 39 -37.65 -18.01 -43.92
N THR A 40 -38.74 -17.47 -43.38
CA THR A 40 -39.24 -16.14 -43.83
C THR A 40 -38.56 -14.93 -43.18
N ASN A 41 -37.91 -15.14 -42.06
CA ASN A 41 -37.15 -14.14 -41.33
C ASN A 41 -35.61 -14.36 -41.39
N GLY A 42 -35.16 -15.48 -41.95
CA GLY A 42 -33.77 -15.92 -42.12
C GLY A 42 -33.70 -17.44 -42.31
N ASP A 43 -32.61 -17.95 -42.82
CA ASP A 43 -32.33 -19.38 -42.80
C ASP A 43 -31.52 -19.73 -41.53
N ALA A 44 -31.36 -21.01 -41.24
CA ALA A 44 -30.67 -21.50 -40.06
C ALA A 44 -29.26 -20.88 -39.85
N GLN A 45 -28.58 -20.51 -40.94
CA GLN A 45 -27.24 -19.85 -40.84
C GLN A 45 -27.39 -18.37 -40.48
N GLU A 46 -28.44 -17.70 -40.93
CA GLU A 46 -28.74 -16.31 -40.58
C GLU A 46 -29.23 -16.20 -39.13
N ASP A 47 -30.01 -17.13 -38.62
CA ASP A 47 -30.42 -17.24 -37.23
C ASP A 47 -29.22 -17.46 -36.30
N ALA A 48 -28.34 -18.42 -36.66
CA ALA A 48 -27.11 -18.64 -35.92
C ALA A 48 -26.15 -17.43 -35.96
N LEU A 49 -26.11 -16.71 -37.08
CA LEU A 49 -25.35 -15.47 -37.19
C LEU A 49 -25.92 -14.39 -36.26
N ALA A 50 -27.25 -14.28 -36.16
CA ALA A 50 -27.87 -13.32 -35.24
C ALA A 50 -27.53 -13.60 -33.77
N ALA A 51 -27.60 -14.88 -33.37
CA ALA A 51 -27.20 -15.32 -32.03
C ALA A 51 -25.71 -15.06 -31.76
N LEU A 52 -24.86 -15.41 -32.73
CA LEU A 52 -23.41 -15.13 -32.66
C LEU A 52 -23.10 -13.62 -32.46
N VAL A 53 -23.79 -12.76 -33.22
CA VAL A 53 -23.63 -11.30 -33.12
C VAL A 53 -24.10 -10.81 -31.74
N SER A 54 -25.17 -11.39 -31.18
CA SER A 54 -25.61 -11.06 -29.81
C SER A 54 -24.52 -11.35 -28.78
N THR A 55 -23.97 -12.57 -28.81
CA THR A 55 -22.84 -12.96 -27.94
C THR A 55 -21.61 -12.09 -28.13
N LEU A 56 -21.26 -11.76 -29.39
CA LEU A 56 -20.12 -10.88 -29.66
C LEU A 56 -20.34 -9.45 -29.14
N ASN A 57 -21.56 -8.93 -29.19
CA ASN A 57 -21.89 -7.63 -28.64
C ASN A 57 -21.73 -7.64 -27.11
N ARG A 58 -22.14 -8.71 -26.42
CA ARG A 58 -21.94 -8.84 -24.97
C ARG A 58 -20.47 -9.00 -24.60
N THR A 59 -19.72 -9.75 -25.42
CA THR A 59 -18.26 -9.84 -25.30
C THR A 59 -17.58 -8.48 -25.47
N ASN A 60 -17.97 -7.72 -26.49
CA ASN A 60 -17.44 -6.38 -26.74
C ASN A 60 -17.73 -5.44 -25.56
N GLU A 61 -18.90 -5.50 -24.96
CA GLU A 61 -19.23 -4.66 -23.81
C GLU A 61 -18.18 -4.76 -22.70
N VAL A 62 -17.81 -5.98 -22.29
CA VAL A 62 -16.84 -6.18 -21.19
C VAL A 62 -15.41 -5.81 -21.61
N PHE A 63 -15.00 -6.10 -22.84
CA PHE A 63 -13.68 -5.72 -23.33
C PHE A 63 -13.53 -4.21 -23.58
N GLU A 64 -14.59 -3.57 -24.05
CA GLU A 64 -14.60 -2.11 -24.25
C GLU A 64 -14.52 -1.38 -22.91
N VAL A 65 -15.32 -1.80 -21.92
CA VAL A 65 -15.40 -1.15 -20.60
C VAL A 65 -14.08 -1.29 -19.82
N ASP A 66 -13.46 -2.46 -19.86
CA ASP A 66 -12.29 -2.73 -19.04
C ASP A 66 -10.96 -2.39 -19.71
N MET A 67 -10.89 -2.50 -21.06
CA MET A 67 -9.60 -2.50 -21.76
C MET A 67 -9.56 -1.61 -23.00
N ALA A 68 -10.65 -0.91 -23.34
CA ALA A 68 -10.79 -0.16 -24.61
C ALA A 68 -10.44 -1.03 -25.83
N ILE A 69 -10.94 -2.26 -25.87
CA ILE A 69 -10.77 -3.24 -26.95
C ILE A 69 -12.14 -3.57 -27.52
N THR A 70 -12.29 -3.53 -28.87
CA THR A 70 -13.51 -3.98 -29.56
C THR A 70 -13.17 -4.98 -30.67
N PHE A 71 -14.03 -5.96 -30.84
CA PHE A 71 -13.91 -6.97 -31.87
C PHE A 71 -14.88 -6.68 -33.04
N GLN A 72 -14.35 -6.57 -34.23
CA GLN A 72 -15.13 -6.44 -35.45
C GLN A 72 -15.24 -7.81 -36.13
N LEU A 73 -16.46 -8.32 -36.23
CA LEU A 73 -16.72 -9.55 -36.98
C LEU A 73 -16.36 -9.37 -38.47
N VAL A 74 -15.54 -10.25 -38.99
CA VAL A 74 -15.09 -10.22 -40.40
C VAL A 74 -15.58 -11.40 -41.24
N THR A 75 -16.41 -12.28 -40.65
CA THR A 75 -17.02 -13.43 -41.30
C THR A 75 -18.54 -13.29 -41.27
N GLY A 76 -19.21 -13.79 -42.32
CA GLY A 76 -20.64 -13.89 -42.39
C GLY A 76 -21.12 -15.39 -42.27
N THR A 77 -22.05 -15.80 -43.11
CA THR A 77 -22.56 -17.16 -43.10
C THR A 77 -21.64 -18.19 -43.76
N GLU A 78 -20.55 -17.80 -44.41
CA GLU A 78 -19.65 -18.68 -45.18
C GLU A 78 -18.95 -19.75 -44.36
N ILE A 79 -18.75 -19.53 -43.05
CA ILE A 79 -18.17 -20.48 -42.08
C ILE A 79 -19.14 -20.84 -40.96
N ILE A 80 -20.40 -20.57 -41.12
CA ILE A 80 -21.52 -21.05 -40.31
C ILE A 80 -22.08 -22.31 -40.98
N TYR A 81 -21.86 -23.47 -40.38
CA TYR A 81 -22.17 -24.73 -41.04
C TYR A 81 -23.61 -25.17 -40.69
N PRO A 82 -24.46 -25.45 -41.68
CA PRO A 82 -25.89 -25.74 -41.46
C PRO A 82 -26.16 -27.13 -40.89
N SER A 83 -25.18 -28.02 -40.79
CA SER A 83 -25.34 -29.33 -40.19
C SER A 83 -24.00 -29.95 -39.79
N ALA A 84 -24.01 -30.85 -38.80
CA ALA A 84 -22.85 -31.64 -38.37
C ALA A 84 -22.20 -32.49 -39.48
N SER A 85 -22.93 -32.76 -40.57
CA SER A 85 -22.36 -33.47 -41.71
C SER A 85 -21.64 -32.60 -42.72
N SER A 86 -21.82 -31.29 -42.61
CA SER A 86 -21.19 -30.30 -43.50
C SER A 86 -20.03 -29.55 -42.84
N ASP A 87 -19.94 -29.55 -41.52
CA ASP A 87 -18.86 -28.85 -40.82
C ASP A 87 -17.55 -29.67 -40.77
N PRO A 88 -16.41 -29.03 -40.65
CA PRO A 88 -15.10 -29.71 -40.56
C PRO A 88 -14.75 -30.15 -39.11
N TYR A 89 -15.67 -30.01 -38.17
CA TYR A 89 -15.38 -30.16 -36.72
C TYR A 89 -15.75 -31.53 -36.20
N THR A 90 -14.80 -32.28 -35.65
CA THR A 90 -15.00 -33.65 -35.17
C THR A 90 -14.45 -33.87 -33.75
N GLY A 91 -14.27 -32.77 -32.99
CA GLY A 91 -13.84 -32.80 -31.61
C GLY A 91 -12.38 -32.31 -31.35
N SER A 92 -11.58 -32.15 -32.40
CA SER A 92 -10.27 -31.49 -32.26
C SER A 92 -10.39 -29.99 -32.63
N PHE A 93 -11.29 -29.31 -31.93
CA PHE A 93 -11.79 -27.98 -32.30
C PHE A 93 -10.68 -26.93 -32.53
N ASN A 94 -9.69 -26.84 -31.63
CA ASN A 94 -8.61 -25.86 -31.76
C ASN A 94 -7.86 -25.95 -33.09
N SER A 95 -7.37 -27.16 -33.43
CA SER A 95 -6.60 -27.36 -34.64
C SER A 95 -7.47 -27.34 -35.92
N GLN A 96 -8.72 -27.80 -35.82
CA GLN A 96 -9.66 -27.79 -36.93
C GLN A 96 -10.09 -26.37 -37.26
N LEU A 97 -10.42 -25.54 -36.21
CA LEU A 97 -10.72 -24.14 -36.43
C LEU A 97 -9.58 -23.40 -37.09
N GLN A 98 -8.34 -23.53 -36.52
CA GLN A 98 -7.16 -22.89 -37.12
C GLN A 98 -7.01 -23.25 -38.59
N SER A 99 -7.18 -24.54 -38.94
CA SER A 99 -7.09 -25.00 -40.33
C SER A 99 -8.19 -24.44 -41.21
N THR A 100 -9.42 -24.38 -40.70
CA THR A 100 -10.57 -23.82 -41.39
C THR A 100 -10.39 -22.33 -41.66
N LEU A 101 -10.03 -21.55 -40.64
CA LEU A 101 -9.85 -20.11 -40.80
C LEU A 101 -8.64 -19.80 -41.74
N THR A 102 -7.58 -20.60 -41.68
CA THR A 102 -6.45 -20.45 -42.62
C THR A 102 -6.90 -20.70 -44.05
N SER A 103 -7.76 -21.71 -44.34
CA SER A 103 -8.19 -22.04 -45.71
C SER A 103 -9.33 -21.15 -46.21
N GLU A 104 -10.35 -20.90 -45.40
CA GLU A 104 -11.56 -20.22 -45.84
C GLU A 104 -11.51 -18.72 -45.72
N VAL A 105 -10.86 -18.21 -44.66
CA VAL A 105 -10.72 -16.76 -44.37
C VAL A 105 -9.36 -16.22 -44.81
N GLY A 106 -8.30 -16.95 -44.52
CA GLY A 106 -6.92 -16.56 -44.77
C GLY A 106 -6.31 -15.73 -43.67
N GLU A 107 -5.10 -16.05 -43.22
CA GLU A 107 -4.40 -15.48 -42.05
C GLU A 107 -4.33 -13.94 -42.03
N SER A 108 -4.25 -13.28 -43.18
CA SER A 108 -4.18 -11.82 -43.27
C SER A 108 -5.50 -11.10 -43.02
N ASN A 109 -6.62 -11.79 -42.97
CA ASN A 109 -7.95 -11.21 -42.94
C ASN A 109 -8.57 -11.17 -41.54
N TYR A 110 -7.97 -11.84 -40.55
CA TYR A 110 -8.42 -11.80 -39.16
C TYR A 110 -7.26 -11.70 -38.19
N ASP A 111 -7.51 -11.26 -36.96
CA ASP A 111 -6.54 -11.06 -35.92
C ASP A 111 -6.70 -12.05 -34.77
N ILE A 112 -7.93 -12.55 -34.56
CA ILE A 112 -8.31 -13.57 -33.60
C ILE A 112 -9.44 -14.42 -34.21
N GLY A 113 -9.47 -15.72 -33.94
CA GLY A 113 -10.51 -16.61 -34.42
C GLY A 113 -11.12 -17.45 -33.29
N HIS A 114 -12.44 -17.66 -33.36
CA HIS A 114 -13.16 -18.40 -32.33
C HIS A 114 -14.21 -19.33 -32.93
N LEU A 115 -14.51 -20.44 -32.24
CA LEU A 115 -15.54 -21.38 -32.65
C LEU A 115 -16.64 -21.45 -31.58
N PHE A 116 -17.91 -21.34 -32.02
CA PHE A 116 -19.06 -21.60 -31.15
C PHE A 116 -19.60 -22.98 -31.42
N ASN A 117 -19.77 -23.74 -30.33
CA ASN A 117 -20.31 -25.12 -30.43
C ASN A 117 -21.48 -25.33 -29.46
N TYR A 118 -22.49 -26.03 -29.93
CA TYR A 118 -23.53 -26.58 -29.05
C TYR A 118 -23.11 -27.98 -28.57
N GLY A 119 -22.94 -28.14 -27.25
CA GLY A 119 -22.49 -29.43 -26.71
C GLY A 119 -22.26 -29.38 -25.19
N GLY A 120 -21.23 -30.06 -24.75
CA GLY A 120 -20.84 -30.03 -23.34
C GLY A 120 -20.30 -28.67 -22.95
N ASN A 121 -20.56 -28.25 -21.70
CA ASN A 121 -20.14 -26.95 -21.18
C ASN A 121 -18.62 -26.95 -20.95
N ASN A 122 -17.86 -26.40 -21.89
CA ASN A 122 -16.42 -26.29 -21.85
C ASN A 122 -15.89 -25.25 -22.87
N GLY A 123 -14.63 -24.82 -22.69
CA GLY A 123 -13.93 -24.01 -23.66
C GLY A 123 -12.45 -24.37 -23.68
N ASN A 124 -11.74 -23.84 -24.66
CA ASN A 124 -10.29 -23.88 -24.71
C ASN A 124 -9.77 -22.86 -25.72
N ALA A 125 -8.97 -21.92 -25.26
CA ALA A 125 -8.36 -20.89 -26.09
C ALA A 125 -7.32 -21.40 -27.11
N GLY A 126 -6.85 -22.62 -26.93
CA GLY A 126 -5.79 -23.21 -27.76
C GLY A 126 -4.38 -22.66 -27.46
N CYS A 127 -4.29 -21.48 -26.91
CA CYS A 127 -3.04 -20.79 -26.55
C CYS A 127 -3.32 -19.57 -25.69
N ILE A 128 -2.33 -19.12 -24.94
CA ILE A 128 -2.39 -17.86 -24.18
C ILE A 128 -1.59 -16.79 -24.93
N GLY A 129 -2.19 -15.62 -25.17
CA GLY A 129 -1.54 -14.49 -25.83
C GLY A 129 -1.24 -14.67 -27.32
N CYS A 130 -1.95 -15.54 -28.03
CA CYS A 130 -1.71 -15.81 -29.44
C CYS A 130 -2.45 -14.89 -30.41
N VAL A 131 -3.20 -13.93 -29.93
CA VAL A 131 -3.78 -12.89 -30.79
C VAL A 131 -2.72 -12.32 -31.74
N CYS A 132 -3.04 -12.12 -33.01
CA CYS A 132 -2.13 -11.67 -34.07
C CYS A 132 -1.04 -12.70 -34.50
N VAL A 133 -0.97 -13.88 -33.93
CA VAL A 133 0.07 -14.88 -34.26
C VAL A 133 -0.44 -15.84 -35.32
N ASP A 134 0.02 -15.69 -36.54
CA ASP A 134 -0.38 -16.55 -37.68
C ASP A 134 -0.14 -18.02 -37.35
N GLY A 135 -1.15 -18.86 -37.67
CA GLY A 135 -1.11 -20.29 -37.39
C GLY A 135 -1.49 -20.68 -35.94
N GLN A 136 -1.77 -19.70 -35.09
CA GLN A 136 -2.22 -19.93 -33.69
C GLN A 136 -3.47 -19.14 -33.31
N LYS A 137 -3.62 -17.94 -33.85
CA LYS A 137 -4.69 -16.98 -33.50
C LYS A 137 -6.11 -17.44 -33.82
N GLY A 138 -6.28 -18.49 -34.60
CA GLY A 138 -7.55 -19.06 -34.97
C GLY A 138 -7.87 -20.37 -34.24
N SER A 139 -7.50 -20.51 -32.96
CA SER A 139 -7.59 -21.81 -32.27
C SER A 139 -8.56 -21.84 -31.07
N GLY A 140 -9.22 -20.76 -30.69
CA GLY A 140 -10.12 -20.73 -29.54
C GLY A 140 -11.50 -21.32 -29.83
N PHE A 141 -12.12 -21.98 -28.84
CA PHE A 141 -13.52 -22.38 -28.93
C PHE A 141 -14.24 -22.27 -27.59
N SER A 142 -15.54 -22.01 -27.65
CA SER A 142 -16.47 -22.11 -26.52
C SER A 142 -17.63 -23.01 -26.87
N SER A 143 -18.03 -23.85 -25.94
CA SER A 143 -19.09 -24.85 -26.10
C SER A 143 -20.03 -24.78 -24.92
N HIS A 144 -21.35 -24.76 -25.21
CA HIS A 144 -22.37 -24.73 -24.18
C HIS A 144 -23.61 -25.53 -24.61
N SER A 145 -24.33 -26.11 -23.65
CA SER A 145 -25.57 -26.81 -23.89
C SER A 145 -26.80 -25.92 -23.87
N PHE A 146 -26.64 -24.64 -23.53
CA PHE A 146 -27.71 -23.65 -23.38
C PHE A 146 -28.85 -24.10 -22.48
N THR A 147 -28.48 -24.79 -21.41
CA THR A 147 -29.39 -25.22 -20.35
C THR A 147 -28.84 -24.72 -19.02
N ASP A 148 -29.74 -24.27 -18.17
CA ASP A 148 -29.41 -23.90 -16.81
C ASP A 148 -28.99 -25.09 -15.95
N ASN A 149 -28.33 -24.84 -14.82
CA ASN A 149 -27.93 -25.85 -13.85
C ASN A 149 -29.11 -26.67 -13.31
N ASP A 150 -30.33 -26.12 -13.31
CA ASP A 150 -31.55 -26.79 -12.94
C ASP A 150 -32.20 -27.56 -14.10
N GLY A 151 -31.59 -27.54 -15.31
CA GLY A 151 -32.02 -28.22 -16.52
C GLY A 151 -33.13 -27.49 -17.30
N GLY A 152 -33.41 -26.23 -16.96
CA GLY A 152 -34.28 -25.35 -17.74
C GLY A 152 -33.57 -24.75 -18.96
N PRO A 153 -34.28 -24.02 -19.82
CA PRO A 153 -33.65 -23.27 -20.87
C PRO A 153 -32.78 -22.15 -20.26
N ASN A 154 -31.61 -21.96 -20.84
CA ASN A 154 -30.72 -20.86 -20.41
C ASN A 154 -31.42 -19.52 -20.62
N MET A 155 -31.63 -18.78 -19.52
CA MET A 155 -32.27 -17.45 -19.53
C MET A 155 -31.28 -16.34 -19.24
N ASP A 156 -30.02 -16.70 -18.97
CA ASP A 156 -28.93 -15.82 -18.54
C ASP A 156 -27.83 -15.72 -19.60
N ASP A 157 -26.84 -14.90 -19.36
CA ASP A 157 -25.73 -14.61 -20.29
C ASP A 157 -24.47 -15.47 -19.99
N PHE A 158 -24.63 -16.69 -19.42
CA PHE A 158 -23.49 -17.53 -19.01
C PHE A 158 -22.55 -17.87 -20.16
N PHE A 159 -23.09 -18.24 -21.34
CA PHE A 159 -22.24 -18.50 -22.49
C PHE A 159 -21.49 -17.25 -22.92
N ASP A 160 -22.15 -16.09 -22.80
CA ASP A 160 -21.66 -14.79 -23.25
C ASP A 160 -20.67 -14.15 -22.27
N ILE A 161 -20.59 -14.64 -21.01
CA ILE A 161 -19.69 -14.12 -19.96
C ILE A 161 -18.73 -15.19 -19.46
N ASP A 162 -19.21 -16.37 -19.04
CA ASP A 162 -18.34 -17.38 -18.41
C ASP A 162 -17.49 -18.16 -19.42
N TYR A 163 -17.89 -18.21 -20.71
CA TYR A 163 -17.21 -19.03 -21.73
C TYR A 163 -16.53 -18.18 -22.79
N VAL A 164 -17.26 -17.37 -23.55
CA VAL A 164 -16.69 -16.71 -24.73
C VAL A 164 -15.65 -15.66 -24.36
N PRO A 165 -15.92 -14.66 -23.50
CA PRO A 165 -14.91 -13.70 -23.12
C PRO A 165 -13.79 -14.31 -22.26
N HIS A 166 -14.03 -15.40 -21.52
CA HIS A 166 -12.99 -16.16 -20.82
C HIS A 166 -11.95 -16.72 -21.81
N GLU A 167 -12.38 -17.47 -22.80
CA GLU A 167 -11.48 -18.08 -23.77
C GLU A 167 -10.82 -17.03 -24.69
N ILE A 168 -11.56 -15.97 -25.05
CA ILE A 168 -10.98 -14.84 -25.77
C ILE A 168 -9.97 -14.12 -24.86
N GLY A 169 -10.23 -13.99 -23.57
CA GLY A 169 -9.29 -13.44 -22.58
C GLY A 169 -7.95 -14.16 -22.58
N HIS A 170 -7.97 -15.50 -22.63
CA HIS A 170 -6.75 -16.30 -22.81
C HIS A 170 -6.06 -16.04 -24.14
N GLN A 171 -6.81 -16.04 -25.25
CA GLN A 171 -6.23 -15.72 -26.55
C GLN A 171 -5.59 -14.33 -26.59
N MET A 172 -6.13 -13.38 -25.80
CA MET A 172 -5.62 -12.03 -25.64
C MET A 172 -4.42 -11.92 -24.69
N GLY A 173 -4.15 -12.91 -23.82
CA GLY A 173 -2.98 -12.96 -22.94
C GLY A 173 -3.31 -13.10 -21.45
N GLY A 174 -4.58 -13.12 -21.06
CA GLY A 174 -5.03 -13.31 -19.69
C GLY A 174 -4.77 -14.73 -19.20
N ASN A 175 -4.30 -14.89 -17.98
CA ASN A 175 -4.26 -16.15 -17.25
C ASN A 175 -5.42 -16.20 -16.24
N HIS A 176 -5.68 -17.39 -15.70
CA HIS A 176 -6.68 -17.54 -14.66
C HIS A 176 -6.34 -16.72 -13.41
N THR A 177 -7.37 -16.08 -12.85
CA THR A 177 -7.26 -15.29 -11.61
C THR A 177 -7.62 -16.09 -10.36
N PHE A 178 -8.29 -17.21 -10.49
CA PHE A 178 -8.62 -18.08 -9.37
C PHE A 178 -7.38 -18.61 -8.65
N SER A 179 -7.50 -18.89 -7.36
CA SER A 179 -6.40 -19.40 -6.55
C SER A 179 -6.67 -20.76 -5.89
N GLN A 180 -7.71 -21.48 -6.32
CA GLN A 180 -7.95 -22.86 -5.85
C GLN A 180 -6.78 -23.81 -6.19
N SER A 181 -6.00 -23.48 -7.20
CA SER A 181 -4.74 -24.13 -7.55
C SER A 181 -3.75 -23.04 -7.98
N ASN A 182 -2.47 -23.25 -7.70
CA ASN A 182 -1.42 -22.38 -8.20
C ASN A 182 -0.98 -22.83 -9.59
N GLU A 183 -1.11 -21.97 -10.58
CA GLU A 183 -0.69 -22.23 -11.96
C GLU A 183 0.67 -21.63 -12.29
N GLY A 184 1.33 -20.98 -11.31
CA GLY A 184 2.65 -20.35 -11.51
C GLY A 184 2.63 -19.13 -12.42
N THR A 185 1.46 -18.52 -12.62
CA THR A 185 1.26 -17.39 -13.54
C THR A 185 1.41 -16.02 -12.87
N GLY A 186 1.57 -15.99 -11.54
CA GLY A 186 1.67 -14.77 -10.74
C GLY A 186 0.39 -13.97 -10.54
N VAL A 187 -0.74 -14.39 -11.12
CA VAL A 187 -2.03 -13.68 -11.06
C VAL A 187 -3.15 -14.49 -10.39
N ASN A 188 -2.83 -15.50 -9.59
CA ASN A 188 -3.82 -16.24 -8.81
C ASN A 188 -4.28 -15.40 -7.60
N TYR A 189 -5.03 -14.33 -7.87
CA TYR A 189 -5.39 -13.23 -6.95
C TYR A 189 -6.77 -13.38 -6.31
N GLU A 190 -7.64 -14.21 -6.85
CA GLU A 190 -9.01 -14.37 -6.36
C GLU A 190 -9.15 -15.65 -5.53
N PRO A 191 -9.68 -15.61 -4.29
CA PRO A 191 -9.82 -16.83 -3.48
C PRO A 191 -10.77 -17.82 -4.12
N GLY A 192 -10.55 -19.12 -3.90
CA GLY A 192 -11.40 -20.20 -4.41
C GLY A 192 -11.45 -20.21 -5.94
N SER A 193 -12.67 -20.25 -6.47
CA SER A 193 -12.96 -20.20 -7.92
C SER A 193 -12.69 -18.82 -8.55
N GLY A 194 -12.54 -17.77 -7.74
CA GLY A 194 -12.69 -16.41 -8.23
C GLY A 194 -14.13 -16.06 -8.60
N THR A 195 -14.35 -14.82 -8.99
CA THR A 195 -15.66 -14.27 -9.37
C THR A 195 -15.64 -13.49 -10.68
N THR A 196 -14.45 -13.14 -11.19
CA THR A 196 -14.31 -12.39 -12.44
C THR A 196 -14.26 -13.33 -13.66
N ILE A 197 -14.32 -12.78 -14.86
CA ILE A 197 -14.39 -13.54 -16.11
C ILE A 197 -13.29 -14.60 -16.23
N MET A 198 -12.05 -14.31 -15.78
CA MET A 198 -10.95 -15.29 -15.80
C MET A 198 -10.93 -16.21 -14.58
N GLY A 199 -11.95 -16.16 -13.74
CA GLY A 199 -12.24 -17.14 -12.70
C GLY A 199 -12.89 -18.40 -13.24
N TYR A 200 -13.28 -19.30 -12.32
CA TYR A 200 -14.01 -20.55 -12.57
C TYR A 200 -15.24 -20.66 -11.69
N ALA A 201 -15.99 -19.56 -11.56
CA ALA A 201 -17.21 -19.53 -10.76
C ALA A 201 -18.19 -20.63 -11.18
N GLY A 202 -18.77 -21.33 -10.21
CA GLY A 202 -19.77 -22.39 -10.40
C GLY A 202 -19.27 -23.74 -10.86
N ILE A 203 -17.96 -23.93 -11.11
CA ILE A 203 -17.44 -25.20 -11.68
C ILE A 203 -16.34 -25.85 -10.85
N THR A 204 -16.06 -25.35 -9.64
CA THR A 204 -14.96 -25.82 -8.79
C THR A 204 -15.43 -26.60 -7.54
N GLY A 205 -16.75 -26.76 -7.38
CA GLY A 205 -17.39 -27.49 -6.30
C GLY A 205 -17.14 -26.84 -4.95
N ALA A 206 -16.45 -27.47 -4.02
CA ALA A 206 -16.25 -26.91 -2.68
C ALA A 206 -15.43 -25.61 -2.64
N ASN A 207 -14.85 -25.19 -3.75
CA ASN A 207 -14.09 -23.95 -3.85
C ASN A 207 -14.89 -22.85 -4.57
N ASP A 208 -16.16 -23.10 -4.94
CA ASP A 208 -16.98 -22.09 -5.59
C ASP A 208 -17.25 -20.91 -4.66
N VAL A 209 -17.03 -19.71 -5.18
CA VAL A 209 -17.27 -18.45 -4.50
C VAL A 209 -18.67 -17.94 -4.81
N GLN A 210 -19.14 -18.21 -6.02
CA GLN A 210 -20.49 -17.94 -6.54
C GLN A 210 -20.75 -18.80 -7.78
N ASP A 211 -22.03 -18.90 -8.20
CA ASP A 211 -22.47 -19.77 -9.28
C ASP A 211 -21.95 -19.35 -10.67
N HIS A 212 -21.74 -18.06 -10.92
CA HIS A 212 -21.39 -17.50 -12.23
C HIS A 212 -20.44 -16.33 -12.09
N SER A 213 -19.66 -16.05 -13.15
CA SER A 213 -18.73 -14.92 -13.19
C SER A 213 -19.46 -13.57 -13.26
N ASP A 214 -18.96 -12.59 -12.56
CA ASP A 214 -19.36 -11.20 -12.73
C ASP A 214 -18.83 -10.66 -14.08
N PRO A 215 -19.58 -9.81 -14.79
CA PRO A 215 -19.23 -9.39 -16.15
C PRO A 215 -18.16 -8.28 -16.18
N TYR A 216 -16.98 -8.58 -15.66
CA TYR A 216 -15.81 -7.69 -15.72
C TYR A 216 -14.51 -8.48 -15.55
N PHE A 217 -13.41 -7.92 -15.98
CA PHE A 217 -12.07 -8.48 -15.81
C PHE A 217 -11.37 -7.93 -14.56
N HIS A 218 -10.71 -8.82 -13.85
CA HIS A 218 -9.83 -8.46 -12.74
C HIS A 218 -8.67 -7.57 -13.23
N TYR A 219 -8.20 -6.65 -12.38
CA TYR A 219 -7.02 -5.82 -12.62
C TYR A 219 -5.84 -6.60 -13.25
N GLY A 220 -5.52 -7.78 -12.69
CA GLY A 220 -4.43 -8.61 -13.19
C GLY A 220 -4.61 -9.05 -14.64
N THR A 221 -5.84 -9.31 -15.07
CA THR A 221 -6.16 -9.67 -16.45
C THR A 221 -6.02 -8.47 -17.38
N ILE A 222 -6.55 -7.31 -16.99
CA ILE A 222 -6.45 -6.06 -17.77
C ILE A 222 -4.97 -5.78 -18.07
N ASN A 223 -4.13 -5.83 -17.02
CA ASN A 223 -2.70 -5.62 -17.15
C ASN A 223 -2.04 -6.63 -18.10
N GLN A 224 -2.32 -7.93 -17.97
CA GLN A 224 -1.73 -8.96 -18.83
C GLN A 224 -2.14 -8.81 -20.30
N VAL A 225 -3.42 -8.56 -20.57
CA VAL A 225 -3.94 -8.39 -21.93
C VAL A 225 -3.32 -7.17 -22.61
N LEU A 226 -3.29 -6.03 -21.94
CA LEU A 226 -2.74 -4.80 -22.50
C LEU A 226 -1.22 -4.91 -22.73
N ASN A 227 -0.47 -5.53 -21.80
CA ASN A 227 0.95 -5.80 -21.99
C ASN A 227 1.22 -6.76 -23.17
N ASN A 228 0.37 -7.78 -23.37
CA ASN A 228 0.50 -8.66 -24.56
C ASN A 228 0.24 -7.88 -25.85
N LEU A 229 -0.80 -7.03 -25.88
CA LEU A 229 -1.14 -6.23 -27.07
C LEU A 229 -0.05 -5.21 -27.45
N ASP A 230 0.70 -4.72 -26.49
CA ASP A 230 1.86 -3.84 -26.79
C ASP A 230 2.92 -4.53 -27.64
N THR A 231 3.01 -5.83 -27.56
CA THR A 231 3.92 -6.62 -28.38
C THR A 231 3.36 -6.95 -29.77
N ARG A 232 2.11 -6.52 -30.07
CA ARG A 232 1.36 -6.85 -31.29
C ARG A 232 1.12 -5.61 -32.14
N THR A 233 0.93 -5.82 -33.45
CA THR A 233 0.77 -4.74 -34.44
C THR A 233 -0.40 -4.99 -35.40
N CYS A 234 -1.24 -5.99 -35.16
CA CYS A 234 -2.31 -6.36 -36.10
C CYS A 234 -3.60 -5.55 -35.90
N TRP A 235 -3.82 -5.02 -34.68
CA TRP A 235 -4.99 -4.21 -34.37
C TRP A 235 -4.94 -2.80 -35.03
N THR A 236 -6.10 -2.22 -35.23
CA THR A 236 -6.22 -0.83 -35.70
C THR A 236 -6.60 0.07 -34.55
N SER A 237 -6.03 1.29 -34.54
CA SER A 237 -6.29 2.30 -33.51
C SER A 237 -7.37 3.27 -33.97
N THR A 238 -8.28 3.59 -33.06
CA THR A 238 -9.17 4.76 -33.18
C THR A 238 -8.95 5.63 -31.94
N GLU A 239 -8.78 6.94 -32.16
CA GLU A 239 -8.62 7.90 -31.06
C GLU A 239 -9.93 8.00 -30.27
N ILE A 240 -9.85 7.86 -28.97
CA ILE A 240 -10.95 8.10 -28.02
C ILE A 240 -10.84 9.55 -27.58
N THR A 241 -11.95 10.31 -27.70
CA THR A 241 -11.99 11.72 -27.31
C THR A 241 -12.33 11.92 -25.83
N ASN A 242 -12.87 10.87 -25.19
CA ASN A 242 -13.06 10.81 -23.75
C ASN A 242 -11.71 10.85 -23.04
N ASN A 243 -11.58 11.63 -21.95
CA ASN A 243 -10.36 11.63 -21.15
C ASN A 243 -10.43 10.47 -20.14
N PRO A 244 -9.32 9.79 -19.86
CA PRO A 244 -9.33 8.72 -18.86
C PRO A 244 -9.50 9.28 -17.44
N PRO A 245 -10.11 8.51 -16.53
CA PRO A 245 -10.11 8.83 -15.11
C PRO A 245 -8.68 8.78 -14.57
N VAL A 246 -8.46 9.42 -13.43
CA VAL A 246 -7.20 9.31 -12.66
C VAL A 246 -7.56 8.72 -11.31
N ALA A 247 -7.16 7.47 -11.09
CA ALA A 247 -7.42 6.72 -9.88
C ALA A 247 -6.49 7.17 -8.73
N ASP A 248 -7.02 7.16 -7.50
CA ASP A 248 -6.28 7.40 -6.27
C ASP A 248 -6.76 6.42 -5.19
N ALA A 249 -5.96 5.43 -4.89
CA ALA A 249 -6.22 4.43 -3.85
C ALA A 249 -6.00 4.99 -2.42
N GLY A 250 -5.36 6.15 -2.31
CA GLY A 250 -4.98 6.76 -1.05
C GLY A 250 -3.63 6.26 -0.53
N ASP A 251 -3.39 6.49 0.76
CA ASP A 251 -2.14 6.12 1.42
C ASP A 251 -2.11 4.64 1.82
N ASP A 252 -0.92 4.11 2.04
CA ASP A 252 -0.71 2.82 2.71
C ASP A 252 -1.05 2.93 4.20
N TYR A 253 -1.66 1.88 4.77
CA TYR A 253 -2.08 1.90 6.17
C TYR A 253 -1.58 0.69 6.94
N THR A 254 -1.30 0.90 8.23
CA THR A 254 -1.14 -0.19 9.19
C THR A 254 -2.38 -0.28 10.06
N ILE A 255 -2.99 -1.48 10.12
CA ILE A 255 -4.24 -1.74 10.85
C ILE A 255 -4.03 -2.84 11.91
N PRO A 256 -4.84 -2.88 12.99
CA PRO A 256 -4.78 -3.96 13.96
C PRO A 256 -5.34 -5.27 13.40
N GLN A 257 -4.77 -6.40 13.83
CA GLN A 257 -5.30 -7.73 13.49
C GLN A 257 -6.74 -7.92 14.00
N GLY A 258 -7.50 -8.79 13.37
CA GLY A 258 -8.84 -9.19 13.80
C GLY A 258 -9.90 -8.08 13.76
N THR A 259 -9.64 -7.00 13.06
CA THR A 259 -10.47 -5.78 13.05
C THR A 259 -10.97 -5.49 11.64
N ALA A 260 -12.21 -5.04 11.51
CA ALA A 260 -12.78 -4.60 10.24
C ALA A 260 -12.13 -3.28 9.78
N PHE A 261 -12.05 -3.10 8.48
CA PHE A 261 -11.52 -1.87 7.87
C PHE A 261 -12.32 -1.49 6.61
N LYS A 262 -12.06 -0.32 6.07
CA LYS A 262 -12.69 0.16 4.84
C LYS A 262 -11.62 0.72 3.91
N LEU A 263 -11.62 0.30 2.67
CA LEU A 263 -10.84 0.91 1.61
C LEU A 263 -11.62 2.12 1.10
N VAL A 264 -10.99 3.27 1.04
CA VAL A 264 -11.62 4.52 0.59
C VAL A 264 -10.75 5.10 -0.51
N GLY A 265 -11.19 4.89 -1.75
CA GLY A 265 -10.54 5.49 -2.91
C GLY A 265 -11.21 6.77 -3.37
N SER A 266 -10.59 7.39 -4.34
CA SER A 266 -11.15 8.50 -5.08
C SER A 266 -10.69 8.45 -6.54
N ALA A 267 -11.30 9.23 -7.39
CA ALA A 267 -10.79 9.48 -8.73
C ALA A 267 -11.21 10.88 -9.18
N THR A 268 -10.44 11.42 -10.09
CA THR A 268 -10.80 12.65 -10.83
C THR A 268 -10.95 12.33 -12.29
N ASP A 269 -11.92 12.98 -12.93
CA ASP A 269 -12.12 12.95 -14.37
C ASP A 269 -12.30 14.37 -14.89
N SER A 270 -11.78 14.65 -16.06
CA SER A 270 -11.96 15.94 -16.69
C SER A 270 -13.28 16.07 -17.46
N ASP A 271 -13.95 14.96 -17.70
CA ASP A 271 -15.26 14.89 -18.35
C ASP A 271 -16.35 14.79 -17.26
N GLU A 272 -16.90 15.96 -16.84
CA GLU A 272 -17.79 16.11 -15.67
C GLU A 272 -19.09 15.30 -15.74
N GLU A 273 -19.47 14.80 -16.92
CA GLU A 273 -20.72 14.04 -17.14
C GLU A 273 -20.51 12.53 -17.02
N ASP A 274 -19.29 12.05 -16.88
CA ASP A 274 -18.97 10.63 -16.79
C ASP A 274 -19.30 10.05 -15.42
N VAL A 275 -19.85 8.84 -15.46
CA VAL A 275 -20.16 8.09 -14.25
C VAL A 275 -19.02 7.13 -13.94
N LEU A 276 -18.23 7.48 -12.92
CA LEU A 276 -17.12 6.64 -12.48
C LEU A 276 -17.62 5.44 -11.69
N THR A 277 -17.04 4.28 -11.99
CA THR A 277 -17.23 3.05 -11.22
C THR A 277 -15.90 2.55 -10.68
N TYR A 278 -15.94 1.97 -9.48
CA TYR A 278 -14.79 1.61 -8.68
C TYR A 278 -14.81 0.12 -8.35
N THR A 279 -13.67 -0.54 -8.47
CA THR A 279 -13.48 -1.93 -8.05
C THR A 279 -12.23 -2.00 -7.18
N TRP A 280 -12.38 -2.50 -5.95
CA TRP A 280 -11.26 -2.85 -5.09
C TRP A 280 -10.99 -4.36 -5.15
N GLU A 281 -9.81 -4.75 -5.55
CA GLU A 281 -9.40 -6.14 -5.75
C GLU A 281 -8.12 -6.43 -4.99
N GLN A 282 -8.06 -7.60 -4.33
CA GLN A 282 -6.82 -8.05 -3.70
C GLN A 282 -5.88 -8.60 -4.78
N VAL A 283 -4.59 -8.26 -4.70
CA VAL A 283 -3.56 -8.66 -5.67
C VAL A 283 -2.43 -9.49 -5.05
N ASP A 284 -2.75 -10.23 -3.98
CA ASP A 284 -1.82 -11.16 -3.34
C ASP A 284 -1.94 -12.54 -3.99
N SER A 285 -0.93 -12.95 -4.75
CA SER A 285 -0.91 -14.25 -5.41
C SER A 285 -0.68 -15.38 -4.38
N GLY A 286 -1.23 -16.54 -4.68
CA GLY A 286 -1.05 -17.73 -3.85
C GLY A 286 -2.23 -18.67 -3.87
N THR A 287 -2.06 -19.91 -3.36
CA THR A 287 -3.14 -20.91 -3.34
C THR A 287 -4.11 -20.65 -2.20
N THR A 288 -5.39 -20.44 -2.53
CA THR A 288 -6.48 -20.29 -1.55
C THR A 288 -7.65 -21.19 -1.92
N THR A 289 -7.85 -22.24 -1.14
CA THR A 289 -8.96 -23.18 -1.25
C THR A 289 -9.91 -23.03 -0.06
N SER A 290 -11.13 -23.57 -0.15
CA SER A 290 -12.05 -23.58 1.00
C SER A 290 -11.42 -24.16 2.26
N SER A 291 -10.58 -25.18 2.13
CA SER A 291 -9.95 -25.88 3.25
C SER A 291 -8.77 -25.13 3.90
N ASN A 292 -8.09 -24.24 3.18
CA ASN A 292 -6.99 -23.44 3.71
C ASN A 292 -7.33 -21.96 3.86
N PHE A 293 -8.57 -21.56 3.53
CA PHE A 293 -9.07 -20.20 3.75
C PHE A 293 -9.25 -19.94 5.24
N GLY A 294 -8.84 -18.77 5.69
CA GLY A 294 -9.08 -18.39 7.08
C GLY A 294 -8.24 -17.22 7.56
N PRO A 295 -8.52 -16.73 8.78
CA PRO A 295 -7.93 -15.51 9.34
C PRO A 295 -6.43 -15.65 9.70
N THR A 296 -5.91 -16.86 9.76
CA THR A 296 -4.49 -17.14 10.09
C THR A 296 -3.62 -17.34 8.85
N LYS A 297 -4.20 -17.13 7.66
CA LYS A 297 -3.47 -17.27 6.40
C LYS A 297 -2.49 -16.11 6.21
N THR A 298 -1.22 -16.43 5.98
CA THR A 298 -0.15 -15.42 5.89
C THR A 298 0.12 -14.93 4.47
N SER A 299 -0.36 -15.63 3.43
CA SER A 299 -0.15 -15.28 2.02
C SER A 299 -1.35 -15.67 1.16
N GLY A 300 -1.45 -15.13 -0.05
CA GLY A 300 -2.55 -15.34 -0.99
C GLY A 300 -3.84 -14.62 -0.60
N ALA A 301 -4.81 -14.59 -1.49
CA ALA A 301 -6.03 -13.83 -1.34
C ALA A 301 -6.96 -14.38 -0.25
N VAL A 302 -7.61 -13.47 0.47
CA VAL A 302 -8.65 -13.74 1.48
C VAL A 302 -9.87 -12.84 1.32
N TRP A 303 -9.93 -12.10 0.22
CA TRP A 303 -11.00 -11.18 -0.12
C TRP A 303 -11.47 -11.45 -1.55
N ARG A 304 -12.74 -11.86 -1.70
CA ARG A 304 -13.35 -12.06 -3.02
C ARG A 304 -13.38 -10.75 -3.81
N SER A 305 -13.32 -10.80 -5.12
CA SER A 305 -13.63 -9.65 -5.98
C SER A 305 -15.13 -9.36 -5.96
N ARG A 306 -15.53 -8.11 -6.24
CA ARG A 306 -16.93 -7.66 -6.27
C ARG A 306 -17.17 -6.78 -7.48
N PRO A 307 -18.38 -6.80 -8.04
CA PRO A 307 -18.73 -5.98 -9.20
C PRO A 307 -18.41 -4.50 -9.00
N PRO A 308 -18.08 -3.76 -10.08
CA PRO A 308 -17.89 -2.33 -10.06
C PRO A 308 -19.07 -1.58 -9.42
N SER A 309 -18.79 -0.55 -8.64
CA SER A 309 -19.77 0.25 -7.91
C SER A 309 -19.47 1.74 -8.08
N THR A 310 -20.50 2.59 -8.11
CA THR A 310 -20.31 4.05 -8.06
C THR A 310 -19.83 4.56 -6.71
N ASN A 311 -19.84 3.71 -5.68
CA ASN A 311 -19.29 4.06 -4.37
C ASN A 311 -17.80 3.66 -4.30
N PRO A 312 -16.87 4.60 -4.11
CA PRO A 312 -15.44 4.29 -4.04
C PRO A 312 -15.02 3.59 -2.74
N THR A 313 -15.95 3.43 -1.77
CA THR A 313 -15.66 2.80 -0.48
C THR A 313 -16.06 1.33 -0.48
N ARG A 314 -15.12 0.44 -0.15
CA ARG A 314 -15.37 -0.97 0.13
C ARG A 314 -15.14 -1.28 1.61
N TYR A 315 -16.13 -1.90 2.26
CA TYR A 315 -16.03 -2.40 3.63
C TYR A 315 -15.49 -3.83 3.65
N MET A 316 -14.55 -4.10 4.53
CA MET A 316 -13.78 -5.35 4.63
C MET A 316 -13.91 -5.92 6.06
N PRO A 317 -14.67 -7.01 6.28
CA PRO A 317 -15.57 -7.67 5.35
C PRO A 317 -16.82 -6.84 5.01
N ALA A 318 -17.67 -7.36 4.15
CA ALA A 318 -18.95 -6.76 3.81
C ALA A 318 -19.69 -6.30 5.06
N ARG A 319 -20.30 -5.10 4.99
CA ARG A 319 -20.91 -4.45 6.18
C ARG A 319 -21.92 -5.34 6.90
N ALA A 320 -22.69 -6.16 6.17
CA ALA A 320 -23.63 -7.10 6.78
C ALA A 320 -22.94 -8.07 7.74
N ARG A 321 -21.74 -8.58 7.38
CA ARG A 321 -20.93 -9.46 8.23
C ARG A 321 -20.38 -8.73 9.47
N VAL A 322 -19.95 -7.48 9.31
CA VAL A 322 -19.51 -6.65 10.45
C VAL A 322 -20.66 -6.45 11.45
N LEU A 323 -21.85 -6.18 10.95
CA LEU A 323 -23.04 -5.95 11.78
C LEU A 323 -23.55 -7.22 12.48
N SER A 324 -23.33 -8.40 11.90
CA SER A 324 -23.61 -9.69 12.54
C SER A 324 -22.48 -10.18 13.45
N GLY A 325 -21.30 -9.51 13.43
CA GLY A 325 -20.12 -9.90 14.22
C GLY A 325 -19.29 -11.01 13.55
N GLU A 326 -19.54 -11.33 12.29
CA GLU A 326 -18.86 -12.38 11.52
C GLU A 326 -17.63 -11.81 10.79
N LEU A 327 -16.64 -11.34 11.55
CA LEU A 327 -15.43 -10.73 10.96
C LEU A 327 -14.49 -11.76 10.35
N THR A 328 -14.48 -12.98 10.87
CA THR A 328 -13.63 -14.07 10.40
C THR A 328 -14.45 -15.17 9.76
N GLU A 329 -13.85 -15.86 8.81
CA GLU A 329 -14.46 -17.01 8.15
C GLU A 329 -13.40 -18.10 7.93
N THR A 330 -13.81 -19.36 8.06
CA THR A 330 -13.00 -20.54 7.74
C THR A 330 -13.88 -21.54 7.00
N ASN A 331 -13.30 -22.24 6.04
CA ASN A 331 -14.02 -23.20 5.21
C ASN A 331 -15.30 -22.58 4.62
N PRO A 332 -15.16 -21.47 3.87
CA PRO A 332 -16.31 -20.74 3.33
C PRO A 332 -17.16 -21.64 2.45
N GLN A 333 -18.44 -21.34 2.42
CA GLN A 333 -19.41 -21.92 1.49
C GLN A 333 -20.02 -20.77 0.71
N GLU A 334 -20.40 -21.04 -0.51
CA GLU A 334 -21.18 -20.11 -1.28
C GLU A 334 -22.45 -19.67 -0.54
N THR A 335 -22.84 -18.42 -0.70
CA THR A 335 -24.05 -17.84 -0.08
C THR A 335 -24.85 -17.05 -1.10
N ASP A 336 -26.20 -17.13 -1.01
CA ASP A 336 -27.11 -16.43 -1.93
C ASP A 336 -26.90 -14.90 -1.95
N ASP A 337 -26.35 -14.30 -0.87
CA ASP A 337 -26.06 -12.88 -0.77
C ASP A 337 -24.62 -12.51 -1.13
N ASN A 338 -23.84 -13.48 -1.59
CA ASN A 338 -22.43 -13.29 -2.00
C ASN A 338 -21.56 -12.62 -0.94
N THR A 339 -21.77 -12.91 0.36
CA THR A 339 -20.98 -12.31 1.45
C THR A 339 -19.88 -13.21 1.98
N SER A 340 -19.81 -14.48 1.56
CA SER A 340 -18.74 -15.43 1.91
C SER A 340 -17.41 -15.13 1.20
N TRP A 341 -16.38 -15.83 1.60
CA TRP A 341 -15.00 -15.67 1.12
C TRP A 341 -14.39 -14.30 1.42
N GLU A 342 -14.71 -13.80 2.62
CA GLU A 342 -14.12 -12.58 3.18
C GLU A 342 -13.75 -12.81 4.65
N THR A 343 -12.50 -12.54 5.03
CA THR A 343 -12.03 -12.71 6.41
C THR A 343 -10.96 -11.69 6.78
N VAL A 344 -11.09 -11.07 7.95
CA VAL A 344 -10.00 -10.27 8.51
C VAL A 344 -8.84 -11.18 8.94
N SER A 345 -7.63 -10.69 8.84
CA SER A 345 -6.44 -11.42 9.30
C SER A 345 -6.25 -11.27 10.80
N THR A 346 -5.96 -12.39 11.48
CA THR A 346 -5.60 -12.44 12.91
C THR A 346 -4.11 -12.71 13.12
N VAL A 347 -3.32 -12.50 12.09
CA VAL A 347 -1.86 -12.59 12.07
C VAL A 347 -1.30 -11.41 11.29
N GLY A 348 -0.06 -11.03 11.59
CA GLY A 348 0.62 -9.99 10.84
C GLY A 348 0.86 -10.41 9.39
N ARG A 349 0.48 -9.55 8.44
CA ARG A 349 0.75 -9.72 7.01
C ARG A 349 0.48 -8.44 6.23
N ALA A 350 1.07 -8.31 5.05
CA ALA A 350 0.64 -7.34 4.06
C ALA A 350 -0.57 -7.86 3.27
N LEU A 351 -1.45 -6.95 2.90
CA LEU A 351 -2.58 -7.13 2.00
C LEU A 351 -2.47 -6.06 0.92
N ASN A 352 -2.29 -6.48 -0.32
CA ASN A 352 -2.13 -5.56 -1.44
C ASN A 352 -3.45 -5.46 -2.20
N PHE A 353 -3.85 -4.24 -2.53
CA PHE A 353 -5.09 -3.95 -3.23
C PHE A 353 -4.86 -3.08 -4.44
N ALA A 354 -5.59 -3.36 -5.51
CA ALA A 354 -5.74 -2.46 -6.65
C ALA A 354 -7.12 -1.79 -6.59
N LEU A 355 -7.15 -0.49 -6.80
CA LEU A 355 -8.36 0.27 -7.10
C LEU A 355 -8.40 0.48 -8.60
N THR A 356 -9.29 -0.21 -9.30
CA THR A 356 -9.55 0.03 -10.72
C THR A 356 -10.75 0.98 -10.85
N VAL A 357 -10.57 2.06 -11.58
CA VAL A 357 -11.61 3.05 -11.89
C VAL A 357 -11.93 2.99 -13.37
N ARG A 358 -13.20 2.96 -13.69
CA ARG A 358 -13.70 2.98 -15.08
C ARG A 358 -14.61 4.18 -15.25
N ASP A 359 -14.39 4.93 -16.28
CA ASP A 359 -15.33 5.95 -16.73
C ASP A 359 -16.38 5.29 -17.63
N ARG A 360 -17.62 5.64 -17.47
CA ARG A 360 -18.68 5.25 -18.39
C ARG A 360 -19.71 6.35 -18.46
N SER A 361 -19.84 6.94 -19.63
CA SER A 361 -20.93 7.87 -19.86
C SER A 361 -22.19 7.11 -20.30
N GLU A 362 -23.14 6.94 -19.39
CA GLU A 362 -24.45 6.35 -19.69
C GLU A 362 -25.35 7.28 -20.54
N THR A 363 -25.03 8.58 -20.58
CA THR A 363 -25.90 9.60 -21.16
C THR A 363 -25.62 9.93 -22.61
N ASN A 364 -24.47 9.59 -23.15
CA ASN A 364 -23.99 10.13 -24.42
C ASN A 364 -24.07 9.22 -25.64
N GLY A 365 -24.64 8.04 -25.52
CA GLY A 365 -24.95 7.21 -26.71
C GLY A 365 -23.71 6.77 -27.50
N VAL A 366 -23.94 6.16 -28.60
CA VAL A 366 -23.00 5.55 -29.54
C VAL A 366 -21.78 6.46 -29.80
N GLY A 367 -20.60 6.04 -29.37
CA GLY A 367 -19.33 6.66 -29.77
C GLY A 367 -18.43 7.16 -28.65
N GLN A 368 -18.82 7.03 -27.39
CA GLN A 368 -17.91 7.27 -26.26
C GLN A 368 -17.47 5.92 -25.68
N PHE A 369 -16.22 5.62 -25.91
CA PHE A 369 -15.62 4.40 -25.38
C PHE A 369 -15.07 4.68 -23.98
N PRO A 370 -15.40 3.84 -23.00
CA PRO A 370 -14.87 3.96 -21.64
C PRO A 370 -13.37 3.67 -21.63
N GLN A 371 -12.72 4.24 -20.63
CA GLN A 371 -11.32 3.98 -20.31
C GLN A 371 -11.20 3.58 -18.85
N SER A 372 -10.06 3.05 -18.47
CA SER A 372 -9.79 2.62 -17.11
C SER A 372 -8.43 3.09 -16.65
N ASP A 373 -8.33 3.38 -15.37
CA ASP A 373 -7.08 3.65 -14.66
C ASP A 373 -7.06 2.90 -13.33
N PHE A 374 -5.90 2.69 -12.74
CA PHE A 374 -5.81 2.04 -11.46
C PHE A 374 -4.70 2.64 -10.59
N ASP A 375 -4.85 2.48 -9.28
CA ASP A 375 -3.82 2.77 -8.30
C ASP A 375 -3.73 1.63 -7.28
N LEU A 376 -2.58 1.49 -6.66
CA LEU A 376 -2.25 0.39 -5.75
C LEU A 376 -2.09 0.90 -4.31
N MET A 377 -2.51 0.09 -3.35
CA MET A 377 -2.44 0.37 -1.93
C MET A 377 -2.03 -0.88 -1.16
N THR A 378 -1.22 -0.70 -0.12
CA THR A 378 -0.88 -1.75 0.83
C THR A 378 -1.52 -1.50 2.18
N VAL A 379 -2.18 -2.53 2.73
CA VAL A 379 -2.69 -2.54 4.09
C VAL A 379 -1.88 -3.56 4.89
N THR A 380 -1.03 -3.08 5.80
CA THR A 380 -0.25 -3.94 6.69
C THR A 380 -1.07 -4.25 7.94
N VAL A 381 -1.30 -5.53 8.20
CA VAL A 381 -1.92 -6.00 9.44
C VAL A 381 -0.85 -6.17 10.50
N ASP A 382 -0.93 -5.41 11.59
CA ASP A 382 -0.04 -5.56 12.74
C ASP A 382 -0.51 -6.73 13.63
N GLY A 383 0.30 -7.77 13.72
CA GLY A 383 0.03 -8.94 14.56
C GLY A 383 0.20 -8.72 16.06
N ASN A 384 0.67 -7.54 16.49
CA ASN A 384 0.90 -7.21 17.90
C ASN A 384 -0.19 -6.32 18.50
N SER A 385 -1.09 -5.76 17.69
CA SER A 385 -2.21 -4.91 18.08
C SER A 385 -3.54 -5.50 17.62
N GLY A 386 -4.63 -5.21 18.34
CA GLY A 386 -5.98 -5.69 18.01
C GLY A 386 -6.41 -6.96 18.77
N PRO A 387 -7.69 -7.37 18.63
CA PRO A 387 -8.71 -6.69 17.81
C PRO A 387 -9.23 -5.40 18.45
N PHE A 388 -9.39 -4.33 17.67
CA PHE A 388 -10.08 -3.12 18.07
C PHE A 388 -11.59 -3.37 18.07
N ALA A 389 -12.29 -3.06 19.16
CA ALA A 389 -13.69 -3.40 19.30
C ALA A 389 -14.46 -2.38 20.16
N VAL A 390 -15.71 -2.07 19.79
CA VAL A 390 -16.64 -1.33 20.66
C VAL A 390 -17.11 -2.26 21.77
N THR A 391 -16.87 -1.88 23.04
CA THR A 391 -17.17 -2.70 24.21
C THR A 391 -18.45 -2.29 24.93
N SER A 392 -18.92 -1.05 24.74
CA SER A 392 -20.23 -0.60 25.21
C SER A 392 -21.35 -0.98 24.24
N GLN A 393 -22.59 -0.70 24.62
CA GLN A 393 -23.81 -0.99 23.86
C GLN A 393 -23.88 -2.46 23.41
N SER A 394 -23.55 -3.36 24.31
CA SER A 394 -23.59 -4.83 24.09
C SER A 394 -24.94 -5.44 24.49
N THR A 395 -25.86 -4.63 25.02
CA THR A 395 -27.23 -4.98 25.34
C THR A 395 -28.19 -4.00 24.68
N ASN A 396 -29.46 -4.39 24.54
CA ASN A 396 -30.50 -3.47 24.06
C ASN A 396 -30.81 -2.45 25.13
N GLU A 397 -30.26 -1.26 25.00
CA GLU A 397 -30.42 -0.11 25.89
C GLU A 397 -31.36 0.89 25.23
N THR A 398 -31.92 1.81 26.09
CA THR A 398 -32.67 2.95 25.58
C THR A 398 -31.96 4.22 25.97
N TRP A 399 -31.64 5.05 24.98
CA TRP A 399 -31.08 6.37 25.12
C TRP A 399 -32.12 7.43 24.77
N ASN A 400 -31.98 8.60 25.33
CA ASN A 400 -32.86 9.72 24.97
C ASN A 400 -32.07 10.78 24.22
N VAL A 401 -32.69 11.38 23.24
CA VAL A 401 -32.13 12.52 22.50
C VAL A 401 -31.73 13.62 23.50
N GLY A 402 -30.53 14.20 23.32
CA GLY A 402 -29.96 15.23 24.18
C GLY A 402 -29.32 14.74 25.47
N GLU A 403 -29.36 13.46 25.78
CA GLU A 403 -28.58 12.89 26.89
C GLU A 403 -27.12 12.65 26.51
N SER A 404 -26.26 12.75 27.53
CA SER A 404 -24.86 12.31 27.38
C SER A 404 -24.75 10.82 27.68
N GLN A 405 -24.11 10.07 26.83
CA GLN A 405 -23.89 8.63 26.94
C GLN A 405 -22.40 8.31 26.75
N THR A 406 -21.90 7.35 27.50
CA THR A 406 -20.51 6.93 27.38
C THR A 406 -20.38 5.80 26.36
N VAL A 407 -19.51 6.01 25.36
CA VAL A 407 -19.09 4.98 24.43
C VAL A 407 -17.72 4.48 24.86
N THR A 408 -17.55 3.15 24.96
CA THR A 408 -16.27 2.54 25.30
C THR A 408 -15.83 1.57 24.23
N TRP A 409 -14.50 1.46 24.05
CA TRP A 409 -13.88 0.53 23.10
C TRP A 409 -12.59 -0.05 23.68
N ASP A 410 -12.18 -1.19 23.15
CA ASP A 410 -10.85 -1.74 23.45
C ASP A 410 -9.84 -1.11 22.49
N VAL A 411 -8.91 -0.35 23.02
CA VAL A 411 -7.82 0.29 22.26
C VAL A 411 -6.89 -0.74 21.64
N ALA A 412 -6.67 -1.87 22.33
CA ALA A 412 -5.91 -3.03 21.89
C ALA A 412 -4.52 -2.68 21.29
N GLY A 413 -3.86 -1.62 21.83
CA GLY A 413 -2.53 -1.18 21.38
C GLY A 413 -2.52 -0.39 20.07
N THR A 414 -3.69 0.05 19.58
CA THR A 414 -3.78 0.82 18.32
C THR A 414 -3.32 2.28 18.44
N ASP A 415 -3.20 2.79 19.67
CA ASP A 415 -2.73 4.14 19.99
C ASP A 415 -1.19 4.28 19.95
N THR A 416 -0.48 3.18 19.84
CA THR A 416 0.99 3.09 19.87
C THR A 416 1.52 2.11 18.82
N GLY A 417 2.83 1.90 18.77
CA GLY A 417 3.47 0.94 17.86
C GLY A 417 3.31 1.32 16.38
N SER A 418 3.18 0.32 15.53
CA SER A 418 3.08 0.50 14.07
C SER A 418 1.73 1.06 13.61
N VAL A 419 0.63 0.81 14.34
CA VAL A 419 -0.70 1.35 14.02
C VAL A 419 -0.80 2.83 14.39
N ASN A 420 -0.26 3.25 15.52
CA ASN A 420 -0.07 4.63 15.98
C ASN A 420 -1.26 5.58 15.75
N THR A 421 -2.48 5.11 15.95
CA THR A 421 -3.72 5.89 15.76
C THR A 421 -4.10 6.55 17.10
N GLN A 422 -3.67 7.80 17.29
CA GLN A 422 -3.79 8.54 18.55
C GLN A 422 -5.22 9.02 18.83
N THR A 423 -6.05 9.13 17.79
CA THR A 423 -7.41 9.66 17.90
C THR A 423 -8.38 8.82 17.10
N VAL A 424 -9.66 8.85 17.53
CA VAL A 424 -10.76 8.15 16.87
C VAL A 424 -11.94 9.08 16.61
N ASN A 425 -12.81 8.70 15.67
CA ASN A 425 -14.11 9.33 15.45
C ASN A 425 -15.22 8.39 15.95
N ILE A 426 -16.29 8.97 16.49
CA ILE A 426 -17.47 8.23 16.95
C ILE A 426 -18.67 8.65 16.11
N ARG A 427 -19.35 7.69 15.50
CA ARG A 427 -20.51 7.93 14.63
C ARG A 427 -21.69 7.09 15.06
N MET A 428 -22.89 7.54 14.69
CA MET A 428 -24.14 6.86 14.98
C MET A 428 -24.93 6.62 13.69
N SER A 429 -25.50 5.44 13.64
CA SER A 429 -26.51 5.01 12.68
C SER A 429 -27.89 4.98 13.35
N VAL A 430 -28.96 5.18 12.56
CA VAL A 430 -30.35 4.98 12.97
C VAL A 430 -31.06 3.95 12.09
N ASP A 431 -30.36 3.37 11.13
CA ASP A 431 -30.88 2.45 10.11
C ASP A 431 -30.29 1.04 10.21
N GLY A 432 -29.89 0.61 11.41
CA GLY A 432 -29.31 -0.72 11.66
C GLY A 432 -27.82 -0.84 11.32
N GLY A 433 -27.14 0.26 11.03
CA GLY A 433 -25.73 0.27 10.65
C GLY A 433 -25.50 0.31 9.13
N LEU A 434 -26.55 0.52 8.33
CA LEU A 434 -26.42 0.67 6.87
C LEU A 434 -25.72 1.96 6.52
N THR A 435 -26.00 3.05 7.24
CA THR A 435 -25.28 4.32 7.13
C THR A 435 -24.93 4.87 8.52
N PHE A 436 -23.91 5.72 8.60
CA PHE A 436 -23.47 6.38 9.85
C PHE A 436 -23.38 7.90 9.67
N PRO A 437 -24.50 8.58 9.40
CA PRO A 437 -24.50 10.01 9.07
C PRO A 437 -24.26 10.92 10.26
N TYR A 438 -24.54 10.46 11.49
CA TYR A 438 -24.45 11.30 12.68
C TYR A 438 -23.07 11.21 13.31
N VAL A 439 -22.33 12.31 13.29
CA VAL A 439 -21.02 12.43 13.94
C VAL A 439 -21.27 12.78 15.41
N LEU A 440 -20.90 11.88 16.31
CA LEU A 440 -21.02 12.10 17.75
C LEU A 440 -19.77 12.75 18.35
N ALA A 441 -18.60 12.38 17.85
CA ALA A 441 -17.33 12.98 18.25
C ALA A 441 -16.31 12.84 17.11
N THR A 442 -15.37 13.79 17.01
CA THR A 442 -14.31 13.81 15.98
C THR A 442 -12.96 13.99 16.65
N ALA A 443 -11.97 13.18 16.24
CA ALA A 443 -10.58 13.26 16.68
C ALA A 443 -10.42 13.27 18.21
N VAL A 444 -11.23 12.46 18.91
CA VAL A 444 -11.11 12.28 20.36
C VAL A 444 -9.99 11.30 20.65
N THR A 445 -9.34 11.42 21.82
CA THR A 445 -8.23 10.56 22.23
C THR A 445 -8.61 9.08 22.15
N ASN A 446 -7.75 8.27 21.62
CA ASN A 446 -7.91 6.82 21.54
C ASN A 446 -7.50 6.16 22.86
N ASP A 447 -8.20 6.50 23.96
CA ASP A 447 -7.94 6.04 25.33
C ASP A 447 -8.97 5.03 25.87
N GLY A 448 -9.91 4.60 24.99
CA GLY A 448 -10.90 3.56 25.29
C GLY A 448 -12.24 4.06 25.80
N SER A 449 -12.46 5.40 25.94
CA SER A 449 -13.74 5.91 26.45
C SER A 449 -13.99 7.36 26.04
N HIS A 450 -15.22 7.68 25.67
CA HIS A 450 -15.64 9.07 25.43
C HIS A 450 -17.14 9.28 25.69
N ASP A 451 -17.49 10.44 26.27
CA ASP A 451 -18.88 10.82 26.47
C ASP A 451 -19.41 11.56 25.23
N VAL A 452 -20.51 11.08 24.68
CA VAL A 452 -21.16 11.64 23.49
C VAL A 452 -22.56 12.15 23.82
N ASN A 453 -22.97 13.21 23.13
CA ASN A 453 -24.33 13.70 23.21
C ASN A 453 -25.18 13.12 22.08
N ILE A 454 -26.36 12.60 22.42
CA ILE A 454 -27.25 11.99 21.43
C ILE A 454 -27.95 13.09 20.61
N PRO A 455 -27.72 13.19 19.29
CA PRO A 455 -28.27 14.26 18.48
C PRO A 455 -29.75 14.08 18.18
N VAL A 456 -30.41 15.16 17.77
CA VAL A 456 -31.77 15.13 17.21
C VAL A 456 -31.68 14.54 15.78
N PHE A 457 -32.56 13.58 15.47
CA PHE A 457 -32.60 12.95 14.13
C PHE A 457 -34.04 12.75 13.60
N GLY A 458 -35.07 13.15 14.34
CA GLY A 458 -36.46 13.24 13.89
C GLY A 458 -37.28 11.96 14.06
N GLY A 459 -37.38 11.47 15.28
CA GLY A 459 -38.28 10.37 15.72
C GLY A 459 -37.56 9.33 16.60
N ASP A 460 -38.31 8.33 17.02
CA ASP A 460 -37.78 7.19 17.75
C ASP A 460 -37.13 6.19 16.77
N THR A 461 -36.09 5.51 17.22
CA THR A 461 -35.55 4.36 16.50
C THR A 461 -35.23 3.21 17.46
N SER A 462 -35.36 1.98 16.97
CA SER A 462 -34.94 0.77 17.66
C SER A 462 -33.76 0.08 16.98
N THR A 463 -33.15 0.74 16.00
CA THR A 463 -32.10 0.19 15.14
C THR A 463 -30.83 1.03 15.14
N ALA A 464 -30.61 1.83 16.19
CA ALA A 464 -29.38 2.64 16.25
C ALA A 464 -28.15 1.75 16.53
N ARG A 465 -27.03 2.13 15.91
CA ARG A 465 -25.70 1.50 16.06
C ARG A 465 -24.64 2.57 16.26
N ILE A 466 -23.59 2.22 16.98
CA ILE A 466 -22.41 3.08 17.21
C ILE A 466 -21.21 2.50 16.51
N MET A 467 -20.50 3.33 15.74
CA MET A 467 -19.22 3.02 15.12
C MET A 467 -18.13 3.86 15.78
N VAL A 468 -17.01 3.23 16.08
CA VAL A 468 -15.74 3.91 16.42
C VAL A 468 -14.75 3.58 15.33
N GLU A 469 -14.19 4.60 14.69
CA GLU A 469 -13.25 4.45 13.59
C GLU A 469 -11.94 5.21 13.86
N GLY A 470 -10.81 4.68 13.42
CA GLY A 470 -9.53 5.37 13.50
C GLY A 470 -9.59 6.71 12.76
N ASN A 471 -9.15 7.79 13.41
CA ASN A 471 -8.98 9.07 12.75
C ASN A 471 -7.64 9.03 11.98
N ASN A 472 -7.65 9.35 10.69
CA ASN A 472 -6.51 9.18 9.78
C ASN A 472 -6.03 7.71 9.64
N ASN A 473 -6.93 6.75 9.83
CA ASN A 473 -6.72 5.35 9.58
C ASN A 473 -8.03 4.72 9.05
N ILE A 474 -7.96 3.51 8.53
CA ILE A 474 -9.08 2.86 7.83
C ILE A 474 -9.82 1.80 8.67
N PHE A 475 -9.30 1.40 9.83
CA PHE A 475 -9.96 0.41 10.69
C PHE A 475 -11.14 1.01 11.46
N TYR A 476 -12.12 0.18 11.77
CA TYR A 476 -13.30 0.56 12.55
C TYR A 476 -13.91 -0.64 13.27
N ALA A 477 -14.75 -0.34 14.26
CA ALA A 477 -15.60 -1.33 14.92
C ALA A 477 -17.01 -0.77 15.12
N VAL A 478 -17.99 -1.66 15.15
CA VAL A 478 -19.41 -1.32 15.42
C VAL A 478 -19.87 -2.10 16.65
N ASN A 479 -20.69 -1.49 17.50
CA ASN A 479 -21.26 -2.18 18.65
C ASN A 479 -22.12 -3.38 18.21
N SER A 480 -22.23 -4.39 19.07
CA SER A 480 -22.76 -5.71 18.68
C SER A 480 -24.29 -5.78 18.51
N ILE A 481 -25.05 -4.86 19.13
CA ILE A 481 -26.51 -4.94 19.22
C ILE A 481 -27.14 -3.58 18.95
N ASN A 482 -28.33 -3.57 18.35
CA ASN A 482 -29.13 -2.37 18.17
C ASN A 482 -29.51 -1.78 19.51
N ILE A 483 -29.50 -0.45 19.64
CA ILE A 483 -30.00 0.32 20.77
C ILE A 483 -31.24 1.10 20.35
N ASN A 484 -32.09 1.36 21.32
CA ASN A 484 -33.27 2.22 21.14
C ASN A 484 -32.88 3.67 21.41
N ILE A 485 -33.35 4.60 20.61
CA ILE A 485 -33.24 6.02 20.90
C ILE A 485 -34.65 6.61 20.86
N GLN A 486 -35.01 7.33 21.90
CA GLN A 486 -36.32 7.94 22.05
C GLN A 486 -36.21 9.47 22.05
N GLU A 487 -37.21 10.12 21.49
CA GLU A 487 -37.34 11.56 21.61
C GLU A 487 -37.52 11.96 23.09
N SER A 488 -37.06 13.14 23.38
CA SER A 488 -37.09 13.74 24.71
C SER A 488 -38.11 14.89 24.75
N GLU A 489 -38.60 15.28 25.95
CA GLU A 489 -39.53 16.42 26.11
C GLU A 489 -38.85 17.71 25.58
N PHE A 490 -37.60 17.89 25.90
CA PHE A 490 -36.77 18.96 25.34
C PHE A 490 -35.30 18.54 25.27
N VAL A 491 -34.54 19.24 24.44
CA VAL A 491 -33.07 19.11 24.36
C VAL A 491 -32.42 20.48 24.37
N ILE A 492 -31.18 20.51 24.82
CA ILE A 492 -30.28 21.65 24.68
C ILE A 492 -29.22 21.25 23.69
N ILE A 493 -29.08 22.01 22.62
CA ILE A 493 -28.09 21.78 21.59
C ILE A 493 -27.04 22.88 21.65
N ALA A 494 -25.80 22.54 21.81
CA ALA A 494 -24.69 23.47 21.66
C ALA A 494 -24.43 23.74 20.17
N VAL A 495 -24.78 24.92 19.69
CA VAL A 495 -24.41 25.38 18.37
C VAL A 495 -22.88 25.57 18.29
N THR A 496 -22.34 26.06 19.41
CA THR A 496 -20.89 26.18 19.63
C THR A 496 -20.52 25.28 20.79
N SER A 497 -19.98 24.09 20.50
CA SER A 497 -19.57 23.12 21.51
C SER A 497 -18.21 23.44 22.14
N SER A 498 -17.37 24.21 21.47
CA SER A 498 -16.08 24.65 21.98
C SER A 498 -15.85 26.12 21.65
N VAL A 499 -15.36 26.86 22.62
CA VAL A 499 -15.06 28.30 22.49
C VAL A 499 -13.64 28.57 22.97
N ASP A 500 -12.86 29.14 22.07
CA ASP A 500 -11.54 29.65 22.35
C ASP A 500 -11.68 31.13 22.74
N VAL A 501 -11.18 31.50 23.90
CA VAL A 501 -11.31 32.88 24.41
C VAL A 501 -9.98 33.44 24.87
N CYS A 502 -9.78 34.72 24.54
CA CYS A 502 -8.63 35.51 25.01
C CYS A 502 -8.93 36.13 26.38
N SER A 503 -8.16 35.74 27.38
CA SER A 503 -8.23 36.38 28.70
C SER A 503 -7.85 37.89 28.59
N PRO A 504 -8.66 38.84 29.13
CA PRO A 504 -9.79 38.66 30.06
C PRO A 504 -11.21 38.68 29.46
N ASP A 505 -11.37 38.51 28.17
CA ASP A 505 -12.63 38.58 27.45
C ASP A 505 -13.63 37.50 27.94
N ASN A 506 -14.93 37.68 27.68
CA ASN A 506 -15.94 36.69 28.06
C ASN A 506 -16.00 35.57 27.01
N ALA A 507 -16.16 34.32 27.48
CA ALA A 507 -16.52 33.23 26.59
C ALA A 507 -18.03 33.20 26.38
N VAL A 508 -18.46 33.07 25.10
CA VAL A 508 -19.87 33.08 24.72
C VAL A 508 -20.17 31.80 23.95
N PHE A 509 -21.09 30.98 24.48
CA PHE A 509 -21.55 29.78 23.82
C PHE A 509 -22.98 30.02 23.30
N ASP A 510 -23.18 29.77 22.03
CA ASP A 510 -24.51 29.79 21.42
C ASP A 510 -25.16 28.41 21.58
N LEU A 511 -26.39 28.42 22.08
CA LEU A 511 -27.16 27.23 22.36
C LEU A 511 -28.58 27.37 21.83
N THR A 512 -29.22 26.25 21.53
CA THR A 512 -30.61 26.19 21.08
C THR A 512 -31.37 25.24 22.00
N TYR A 513 -32.56 25.69 22.42
CA TYR A 513 -33.51 24.89 23.13
C TYR A 513 -34.61 24.42 22.19
N ASN A 514 -34.73 23.11 22.03
CA ASN A 514 -35.76 22.50 21.19
C ASN A 514 -36.72 21.66 22.06
N THR A 515 -38.01 21.72 21.73
CA THR A 515 -39.05 20.95 22.44
C THR A 515 -39.67 19.91 21.51
N PHE A 516 -40.10 18.82 22.11
CA PHE A 516 -40.79 17.70 21.45
C PHE A 516 -42.03 17.34 22.27
N LEU A 517 -42.84 16.42 21.77
CA LEU A 517 -44.01 15.89 22.47
C LEU A 517 -44.95 16.99 22.97
N SER A 518 -45.03 18.13 22.27
CA SER A 518 -45.82 19.31 22.64
C SER A 518 -45.46 19.88 24.04
N PHE A 519 -44.19 19.76 24.45
CA PHE A 519 -43.73 20.27 25.74
C PHE A 519 -43.71 21.79 25.75
N THR A 520 -44.29 22.38 26.80
CA THR A 520 -44.46 23.85 26.97
C THR A 520 -44.11 24.37 28.36
N ASP A 521 -43.64 23.50 29.27
CA ASP A 521 -43.24 23.91 30.61
C ASP A 521 -41.95 24.73 30.62
N VAL A 522 -41.79 25.58 31.62
CA VAL A 522 -40.63 26.46 31.76
C VAL A 522 -39.40 25.63 32.09
N THR A 523 -38.39 25.73 31.22
CA THR A 523 -37.05 25.18 31.47
C THR A 523 -36.10 26.27 31.94
N THR A 524 -35.36 26.04 33.03
CA THR A 524 -34.38 26.96 33.62
C THR A 524 -32.98 26.42 33.33
N PHE A 525 -32.06 27.29 32.90
CA PHE A 525 -30.69 26.93 32.56
C PHE A 525 -29.71 27.21 33.68
N SER A 526 -28.74 26.31 33.86
CA SER A 526 -27.62 26.42 34.79
C SER A 526 -26.34 25.88 34.18
N VAL A 527 -25.18 26.24 34.71
CA VAL A 527 -23.86 25.74 34.27
C VAL A 527 -23.06 25.26 35.49
N SER A 528 -22.36 24.16 35.31
CA SER A 528 -21.39 23.59 36.25
C SER A 528 -20.03 23.38 35.59
N GLY A 529 -18.97 23.09 36.38
CA GLY A 529 -17.63 22.92 35.87
C GLY A 529 -16.84 24.24 35.72
N LEU A 530 -17.42 25.38 36.05
CA LEU A 530 -16.70 26.67 35.95
C LEU A 530 -15.44 26.67 36.82
N PRO A 531 -14.28 27.16 36.31
CA PRO A 531 -13.08 27.32 37.10
C PRO A 531 -13.29 28.39 38.22
N SER A 532 -12.56 28.25 39.34
CA SER A 532 -12.69 29.14 40.47
C SER A 532 -12.44 30.61 40.09
N GLY A 533 -13.40 31.47 40.31
CA GLY A 533 -13.36 32.89 39.96
C GLY A 533 -14.18 33.24 38.71
N ALA A 534 -14.55 32.26 37.88
CA ALA A 534 -15.48 32.48 36.77
C ALA A 534 -16.93 32.45 37.23
N SER A 535 -17.81 33.14 36.47
CA SER A 535 -19.28 33.12 36.64
C SER A 535 -19.94 32.94 35.27
N GLY A 536 -21.03 32.13 35.25
CA GLY A 536 -21.85 31.91 34.05
C GLY A 536 -23.22 32.59 34.19
N ALA A 537 -23.65 33.21 33.11
CA ALA A 537 -24.96 33.80 32.98
C ALA A 537 -25.62 33.37 31.66
N PHE A 538 -26.93 33.17 31.70
CA PHE A 538 -27.72 32.80 30.54
C PHE A 538 -28.61 33.96 30.02
N SER A 539 -28.73 34.09 28.73
CA SER A 539 -29.57 35.08 28.08
C SER A 539 -30.34 34.47 26.88
N PRO A 540 -31.66 34.22 27.01
CA PRO A 540 -32.48 34.24 28.24
C PRO A 540 -32.10 33.13 29.23
N ALA A 541 -32.44 33.30 30.52
CA ALA A 541 -32.17 32.34 31.58
C ALA A 541 -33.20 31.20 31.62
N THR A 542 -34.30 31.31 30.90
CA THR A 542 -35.35 30.30 30.79
C THR A 542 -35.93 30.28 29.38
N ALA A 543 -36.48 29.13 28.98
CA ALA A 543 -37.21 28.95 27.74
C ALA A 543 -38.49 28.13 27.92
N THR A 544 -39.45 28.33 26.98
CA THR A 544 -40.72 27.57 26.91
C THR A 544 -41.11 27.29 25.44
N VAL A 545 -40.41 27.88 24.49
CA VAL A 545 -40.77 27.85 23.06
C VAL A 545 -39.72 27.08 22.30
N ASP A 546 -40.18 26.19 21.43
CA ASP A 546 -39.30 25.44 20.52
C ASP A 546 -38.48 26.38 19.66
N GLY A 547 -37.21 25.97 19.40
CA GLY A 547 -36.23 26.73 18.59
C GLY A 547 -35.69 27.98 19.33
N THR A 548 -35.88 28.12 20.64
CA THR A 548 -35.34 29.27 21.38
C THR A 548 -33.83 29.25 21.41
N SER A 549 -33.22 30.24 20.74
CA SER A 549 -31.78 30.47 20.87
C SER A 549 -31.44 31.20 22.14
N PHE A 550 -30.41 30.79 22.85
CA PHE A 550 -29.93 31.42 24.05
C PHE A 550 -28.40 31.31 24.15
N GLN A 551 -27.81 32.12 25.04
CA GLN A 551 -26.36 32.14 25.22
C GLN A 551 -25.98 31.84 26.65
N LEU A 552 -24.89 31.07 26.83
CA LEU A 552 -24.13 31.03 28.07
C LEU A 552 -22.95 32.01 27.89
N ILE A 553 -22.88 32.99 28.80
CA ILE A 553 -21.80 33.98 28.87
C ILE A 553 -20.99 33.68 30.10
N VAL A 554 -19.75 33.25 29.95
CA VAL A 554 -18.79 33.02 31.06
C VAL A 554 -17.90 34.23 31.17
N SER A 555 -17.88 34.83 32.35
CA SER A 555 -17.09 36.04 32.67
C SER A 555 -16.20 35.81 33.88
N GLY A 556 -15.31 36.78 34.16
CA GLY A 556 -14.37 36.72 35.29
C GLY A 556 -13.14 35.84 35.05
N ILE A 557 -12.82 35.59 33.80
CA ILE A 557 -11.71 34.68 33.43
C ILE A 557 -10.31 35.34 33.42
N GLY A 558 -10.20 36.62 33.71
CA GLY A 558 -8.98 37.41 33.64
C GLY A 558 -7.80 36.92 34.50
N SER A 559 -8.06 36.12 35.53
CA SER A 559 -7.04 35.57 36.44
C SER A 559 -6.96 34.05 36.38
N ILE A 560 -7.71 33.43 35.45
CA ILE A 560 -7.70 31.99 35.28
C ILE A 560 -6.52 31.58 34.37
N ALA A 561 -5.87 30.49 34.72
CA ALA A 561 -4.77 29.98 33.92
C ALA A 561 -5.22 29.58 32.50
N SER A 562 -4.35 29.70 31.53
CA SER A 562 -4.57 29.13 30.19
C SER A 562 -4.76 27.62 30.31
N GLY A 563 -5.67 27.07 29.51
CA GLY A 563 -6.03 25.66 29.55
C GLY A 563 -7.44 25.39 29.09
N THR A 564 -7.81 24.11 29.05
CA THR A 564 -9.11 23.61 28.63
C THR A 564 -9.99 23.33 29.84
N TYR A 565 -11.22 23.84 29.83
CA TYR A 565 -12.18 23.73 30.90
C TYR A 565 -13.48 23.15 30.37
N PRO A 566 -13.80 21.87 30.68
CA PRO A 566 -15.07 21.28 30.34
C PRO A 566 -16.18 21.86 31.24
N LEU A 567 -17.28 22.26 30.64
CA LEU A 567 -18.45 22.82 31.29
C LEU A 567 -19.67 21.99 30.94
N VAL A 568 -20.63 21.89 31.89
CA VAL A 568 -21.91 21.22 31.66
C VAL A 568 -23.03 22.25 31.78
N VAL A 569 -23.74 22.48 30.67
CA VAL A 569 -24.97 23.27 30.65
C VAL A 569 -26.14 22.34 30.95
N THR A 570 -26.96 22.70 31.93
CA THR A 570 -28.08 21.92 32.38
C THR A 570 -29.39 22.71 32.24
N GLY A 571 -30.39 22.12 31.60
CA GLY A 571 -31.75 22.59 31.56
C GLY A 571 -32.62 21.78 32.54
N THR A 572 -33.39 22.43 33.35
CA THR A 572 -34.27 21.79 34.36
C THR A 572 -35.69 22.30 34.21
N SER A 573 -36.66 21.38 34.10
CA SER A 573 -38.11 21.67 34.13
C SER A 573 -38.82 20.66 35.01
N GLY A 574 -39.20 21.05 36.19
CA GLY A 574 -39.73 20.12 37.18
C GLY A 574 -38.74 19.03 37.58
N SER A 575 -39.05 17.78 37.27
CA SER A 575 -38.15 16.62 37.49
C SER A 575 -37.30 16.26 36.25
N ILE A 576 -37.59 16.89 35.11
CA ILE A 576 -36.87 16.61 33.84
C ILE A 576 -35.57 17.43 33.83
N VAL A 577 -34.47 16.78 33.64
CA VAL A 577 -33.13 17.36 33.57
C VAL A 577 -32.42 16.87 32.29
N LYS A 578 -31.98 17.81 31.46
CA LYS A 578 -31.20 17.53 30.27
C LYS A 578 -29.90 18.34 30.29
N MET A 579 -28.83 17.74 29.77
CA MET A 579 -27.48 18.31 29.85
C MET A 579 -26.83 18.32 28.49
N VAL A 580 -25.93 19.30 28.27
CA VAL A 580 -25.02 19.33 27.13
C VAL A 580 -23.65 19.80 27.61
N ASN A 581 -22.61 19.10 27.11
CA ASN A 581 -21.24 19.42 27.41
C ASN A 581 -20.72 20.48 26.42
N VAL A 582 -19.99 21.47 26.94
CA VAL A 582 -19.29 22.47 26.13
C VAL A 582 -17.92 22.70 26.73
N THR A 583 -16.97 23.10 25.88
CA THR A 583 -15.57 23.27 26.26
C THR A 583 -15.14 24.72 26.12
N MET A 584 -14.53 25.26 27.16
CA MET A 584 -13.91 26.59 27.14
C MET A 584 -12.40 26.48 27.14
N ASN A 585 -11.74 26.96 26.09
CA ASN A 585 -10.28 27.05 26.02
C ASN A 585 -9.85 28.49 26.30
N ILE A 586 -9.13 28.71 27.39
CA ILE A 586 -8.63 30.03 27.76
C ILE A 586 -7.19 30.17 27.29
N PHE A 587 -6.94 31.22 26.50
CA PHE A 587 -5.60 31.59 26.04
C PHE A 587 -5.18 32.92 26.65
N SER A 588 -3.91 33.01 27.02
CA SER A 588 -3.30 34.26 27.49
C SER A 588 -2.89 35.11 26.28
N SER A 589 -3.03 36.42 26.43
CA SER A 589 -2.40 37.37 25.50
C SER A 589 -0.88 37.42 25.63
N SER A 590 -0.33 36.87 26.72
CA SER A 590 1.11 36.72 26.95
C SER A 590 1.51 35.28 26.62
N ILE A 591 2.18 35.06 25.52
CA ILE A 591 2.70 33.79 25.07
C ILE A 591 4.19 33.69 25.39
N ASN A 592 4.60 32.61 26.03
CA ASN A 592 6.00 32.36 26.35
C ASN A 592 6.81 32.05 25.09
N THR A 593 8.07 32.59 25.03
CA THR A 593 8.97 32.25 23.94
C THR A 593 9.41 30.79 24.06
N PRO A 594 9.28 29.95 23.02
CA PRO A 594 9.72 28.56 23.05
C PRO A 594 11.23 28.46 23.25
N THR A 595 11.66 27.51 24.04
CA THR A 595 13.06 27.13 24.18
C THR A 595 13.36 25.94 23.29
N LEU A 596 14.30 26.12 22.36
CA LEU A 596 14.74 25.03 21.49
C LEU A 596 15.59 24.05 22.32
N THR A 597 15.36 22.75 22.17
CA THR A 597 15.96 21.68 22.99
C THR A 597 16.82 20.73 22.18
N SER A 598 16.39 20.36 20.96
CA SER A 598 17.14 19.46 20.08
C SER A 598 16.88 19.85 18.62
N PRO A 599 17.90 19.80 17.75
CA PRO A 599 19.34 19.64 18.05
C PRO A 599 19.89 20.82 18.90
N ALA A 600 20.97 20.56 19.66
CA ALA A 600 21.67 21.62 20.39
C ALA A 600 22.23 22.66 19.40
N ASN A 601 22.32 23.91 19.81
CA ASN A 601 22.85 24.95 18.95
C ASN A 601 24.29 24.67 18.53
N GLY A 602 24.58 24.66 17.24
CA GLY A 602 25.86 24.29 16.65
C GLY A 602 26.15 22.79 16.63
N ALA A 603 25.12 21.94 16.78
CA ALA A 603 25.28 20.50 16.68
C ALA A 603 25.77 20.10 15.27
N VAL A 604 26.61 19.10 15.20
CA VAL A 604 27.09 18.49 13.94
C VAL A 604 26.67 17.06 13.88
N ASP A 605 26.69 16.47 12.70
CA ASP A 605 26.29 15.07 12.45
C ASP A 605 24.83 14.78 12.88
N VAL A 606 23.95 15.76 12.70
CA VAL A 606 22.50 15.59 12.91
C VAL A 606 21.91 14.83 11.72
N LEU A 607 21.02 13.88 11.96
CA LEU A 607 20.35 13.17 10.89
C LEU A 607 19.61 14.15 9.98
N ALA A 608 19.63 13.91 8.68
CA ALA A 608 18.96 14.77 7.69
C ALA A 608 17.44 14.74 7.85
N ASP A 609 16.90 13.61 8.30
CA ASP A 609 15.54 13.36 8.73
C ASP A 609 15.35 13.49 10.26
N GLY A 610 16.24 14.20 10.93
CA GLY A 610 16.26 14.37 12.39
C GLY A 610 15.05 15.13 12.92
N MET A 611 14.78 14.97 14.21
CA MET A 611 13.66 15.62 14.87
C MET A 611 14.10 16.92 15.56
N LEU A 612 13.44 18.01 15.20
CA LEU A 612 13.54 19.28 15.91
C LEU A 612 12.59 19.27 17.11
N MET A 613 13.04 19.74 18.28
CA MET A 613 12.26 19.73 19.51
C MET A 613 12.35 21.07 20.25
N TRP A 614 11.24 21.47 20.85
CA TRP A 614 11.15 22.71 21.65
C TRP A 614 10.15 22.56 22.81
N SER A 615 10.19 23.49 23.74
CA SER A 615 9.26 23.53 24.85
C SER A 615 7.89 24.01 24.40
N THR A 616 6.83 23.32 24.86
CA THR A 616 5.43 23.71 24.66
C THR A 616 4.89 24.48 25.86
N ASP A 617 3.82 25.22 25.65
CA ASP A 617 3.14 26.04 26.66
C ASP A 617 1.62 25.99 26.45
N ALA A 618 0.84 25.84 27.50
CA ALA A 618 -0.63 25.76 27.45
C ALA A 618 -1.31 27.02 26.90
N SER A 619 -0.60 28.14 26.80
CA SER A 619 -1.11 29.38 26.20
C SER A 619 -0.91 29.45 24.70
N THR A 620 -0.25 28.48 24.12
CA THR A 620 0.10 28.42 22.68
C THR A 620 -0.77 27.39 21.95
N GLN A 621 -1.40 27.79 20.86
CA GLN A 621 -2.17 26.87 20.00
C GLN A 621 -1.29 26.28 18.90
N ASN A 622 -0.42 27.10 18.32
CA ASN A 622 0.37 26.71 17.15
C ASN A 622 1.82 27.17 17.31
N TYR A 623 2.72 26.38 16.77
CA TYR A 623 4.14 26.66 16.65
C TYR A 623 4.51 26.66 15.16
N LEU A 624 4.86 27.84 14.61
CA LEU A 624 5.46 27.93 13.28
C LEU A 624 6.93 27.59 13.42
N VAL A 625 7.35 26.42 12.94
CA VAL A 625 8.76 26.06 12.81
C VAL A 625 9.25 26.45 11.43
N GLU A 626 10.42 27.04 11.36
CA GLU A 626 11.09 27.43 10.11
C GLU A 626 12.53 26.94 10.12
N VAL A 627 12.95 26.29 9.04
CA VAL A 627 14.31 25.85 8.79
C VAL A 627 14.81 26.58 7.54
N ALA A 628 16.00 27.19 7.64
CA ALA A 628 16.58 27.99 6.57
C ALA A 628 18.03 27.58 6.31
N SER A 629 18.52 27.82 5.11
CA SER A 629 19.92 27.65 4.75
C SER A 629 20.79 28.86 5.12
N ASP A 630 20.20 29.90 5.71
CA ASP A 630 20.94 31.11 6.16
C ASP A 630 20.38 31.65 7.48
N ALA A 631 21.24 32.19 8.31
CA ALA A 631 20.89 32.71 9.65
C ALA A 631 19.91 33.89 9.64
N GLY A 632 19.70 34.52 8.51
CA GLY A 632 18.76 35.63 8.32
C GLY A 632 17.36 35.19 7.87
N PHE A 633 17.17 33.88 7.60
CA PHE A 633 15.91 33.30 7.10
C PHE A 633 15.41 33.94 5.79
N ALA A 634 16.35 34.34 4.91
CA ALA A 634 16.03 34.78 3.57
C ALA A 634 15.70 33.60 2.64
N SER A 635 16.24 32.42 2.95
CA SER A 635 16.08 31.18 2.18
C SER A 635 15.54 30.08 3.10
N ILE A 636 14.24 30.10 3.34
CA ILE A 636 13.53 29.04 4.08
C ILE A 636 13.48 27.79 3.20
N VAL A 637 13.91 26.65 3.73
CA VAL A 637 13.90 25.34 3.05
C VAL A 637 12.74 24.47 3.53
N GLU A 638 12.36 24.58 4.80
CA GLU A 638 11.19 23.93 5.37
C GLU A 638 10.44 24.87 6.29
N SER A 639 9.12 24.79 6.30
CA SER A 639 8.28 25.56 7.22
C SER A 639 6.98 24.79 7.46
N ASN A 640 6.60 24.64 8.73
CA ASN A 640 5.35 24.00 9.10
C ASN A 640 4.74 24.63 10.35
N THR A 641 3.41 24.52 10.48
CA THR A 641 2.68 25.01 11.67
C THR A 641 2.07 23.82 12.39
N LEU A 642 2.48 23.58 13.63
CA LEU A 642 2.18 22.38 14.41
C LEU A 642 1.60 22.77 15.78
N GLN A 643 0.85 21.87 16.38
CA GLN A 643 0.35 22.00 17.77
C GLN A 643 1.27 21.28 18.77
N THR A 644 2.21 20.50 18.30
CA THR A 644 3.20 19.73 19.08
C THR A 644 4.50 20.49 19.25
N GLY A 645 5.36 20.00 20.15
CA GLY A 645 6.72 20.52 20.37
C GLY A 645 7.80 19.85 19.54
N THR A 646 7.43 19.16 18.46
CA THR A 646 8.35 18.37 17.63
C THR A 646 8.06 18.54 16.15
N TYR A 647 9.10 18.46 15.33
CA TYR A 647 9.00 18.48 13.87
C TYR A 647 10.06 17.57 13.26
N GLN A 648 9.65 16.65 12.41
CA GLN A 648 10.52 15.78 11.62
C GLN A 648 11.00 16.54 10.39
N THR A 649 12.30 16.57 10.14
CA THR A 649 12.89 17.25 8.96
C THR A 649 13.10 16.27 7.80
N SER A 650 13.27 16.82 6.58
CA SER A 650 13.71 16.08 5.38
C SER A 650 14.71 16.95 4.62
N LEU A 651 15.95 16.97 5.09
CA LEU A 651 16.97 17.94 4.67
C LEU A 651 18.08 17.27 3.85
N SER A 652 18.86 18.08 3.13
CA SER A 652 20.05 17.58 2.45
C SER A 652 21.18 17.27 3.43
N ALA A 653 21.94 16.20 3.18
CA ALA A 653 23.10 15.81 3.96
C ALA A 653 24.24 16.85 3.87
N ASN A 654 25.15 16.83 4.84
CA ASN A 654 26.35 17.67 4.91
C ASN A 654 26.12 19.17 4.70
N THR A 655 25.02 19.69 5.24
CA THR A 655 24.56 21.07 5.03
C THR A 655 24.29 21.75 6.38
N GLU A 656 24.72 22.99 6.55
CA GLU A 656 24.40 23.80 7.74
C GLU A 656 23.01 24.41 7.56
N TYR A 657 22.15 24.24 8.57
CA TYR A 657 20.81 24.79 8.64
C TYR A 657 20.62 25.60 9.90
N PHE A 658 19.72 26.58 9.82
CA PHE A 658 19.30 27.46 10.91
C PHE A 658 17.82 27.25 11.14
N TRP A 659 17.37 27.16 12.38
CA TRP A 659 15.98 26.99 12.68
C TRP A 659 15.51 27.83 13.86
N ARG A 660 14.22 28.10 13.85
CA ARG A 660 13.54 28.89 14.87
C ARG A 660 12.09 28.49 14.97
N VAL A 661 11.43 28.83 16.07
CA VAL A 661 10.03 28.54 16.33
C VAL A 661 9.31 29.79 16.79
N THR A 662 8.17 30.09 16.17
CA THR A 662 7.32 31.24 16.56
C THR A 662 6.01 30.70 17.11
N PRO A 663 5.69 30.91 18.40
CA PRO A 663 4.45 30.44 18.99
C PRO A 663 3.32 31.42 18.68
N SER A 664 2.10 30.90 18.52
CA SER A 664 0.91 31.72 18.31
C SER A 664 -0.33 31.08 18.93
N SER A 665 -1.28 31.93 19.27
CA SER A 665 -2.65 31.56 19.56
C SER A 665 -3.57 32.54 18.81
N GLN A 666 -4.88 32.31 18.84
CA GLN A 666 -5.82 33.29 18.31
C GLN A 666 -5.72 34.68 18.98
N CYS A 667 -5.11 34.73 20.19
CA CYS A 667 -5.02 35.96 20.97
C CYS A 667 -3.79 36.81 20.62
N ASN A 668 -2.73 36.18 20.23
CA ASN A 668 -1.46 36.86 19.93
C ASN A 668 -0.47 35.93 19.24
N THR A 669 0.55 36.53 18.62
CA THR A 669 1.78 35.87 18.20
C THR A 669 2.87 36.21 19.22
N GLY A 670 3.46 35.21 19.81
CA GLY A 670 4.56 35.38 20.79
C GLY A 670 5.89 35.74 20.14
N ALA A 671 6.88 35.96 20.96
CA ALA A 671 8.24 36.22 20.46
C ALA A 671 8.82 34.92 19.86
N THR A 672 9.47 35.07 18.70
CA THR A 672 10.19 33.97 18.05
C THR A 672 11.37 33.55 18.95
N SER A 673 11.65 32.24 19.00
CA SER A 673 12.79 31.68 19.72
C SER A 673 14.13 32.29 19.28
N SER A 674 15.18 32.03 20.06
CA SER A 674 16.55 32.18 19.53
C SER A 674 16.74 31.29 18.31
N VAL A 675 17.59 31.74 17.39
CA VAL A 675 17.98 30.91 16.24
C VAL A 675 19.05 29.92 16.69
N PHE A 676 18.82 28.65 16.41
CA PHE A 676 19.83 27.60 16.54
C PHE A 676 20.33 27.19 15.17
N SER A 677 21.55 26.71 15.08
CA SER A 677 22.10 26.08 13.89
C SER A 677 22.48 24.63 14.16
N PHE A 678 22.50 23.84 13.11
CA PHE A 678 23.07 22.50 13.12
C PHE A 678 23.56 22.14 11.71
N THR A 679 24.49 21.17 11.64
CA THR A 679 24.95 20.64 10.36
C THR A 679 24.49 19.19 10.24
N THR A 680 23.85 18.86 9.13
CA THR A 680 23.40 17.49 8.86
C THR A 680 24.58 16.56 8.60
N ALA A 681 24.42 15.30 8.97
CA ALA A 681 25.43 14.27 8.80
C ALA A 681 25.82 14.08 7.32
N ASN A 682 27.05 13.67 7.09
CA ASN A 682 27.51 13.31 5.76
C ASN A 682 26.98 11.90 5.38
N LEU A 683 26.57 11.71 4.15
CA LEU A 683 26.26 10.39 3.63
C LEU A 683 27.55 9.69 3.21
N THR A 684 27.82 8.50 3.73
CA THR A 684 29.03 7.75 3.44
C THR A 684 28.69 6.29 3.15
N CYS A 685 29.18 5.79 2.02
CA CYS A 685 29.07 4.36 1.66
C CYS A 685 30.42 3.66 1.86
N GLY A 686 30.38 2.40 2.31
CA GLY A 686 31.55 1.54 2.46
C GLY A 686 31.26 0.13 1.97
N SER A 687 32.27 -0.56 1.46
CA SER A 687 32.21 -1.97 1.05
C SER A 687 33.03 -2.82 2.01
N PHE A 688 32.45 -3.93 2.49
CA PHE A 688 33.04 -4.81 3.49
C PHE A 688 33.00 -6.24 2.98
N ASP A 689 34.16 -6.89 2.96
CA ASP A 689 34.30 -8.28 2.53
C ASP A 689 34.44 -9.23 3.73
N ALA A 690 33.77 -10.37 3.65
CA ALA A 690 33.96 -11.45 4.59
C ALA A 690 35.37 -12.05 4.50
N THR A 691 35.92 -12.47 5.62
CA THR A 691 37.29 -12.99 5.69
C THR A 691 37.36 -14.49 6.01
N ASP A 692 36.23 -15.13 6.21
CA ASP A 692 36.05 -16.54 6.60
C ASP A 692 35.62 -17.42 5.40
N LEU A 693 35.62 -16.89 4.19
CA LEU A 693 35.36 -17.60 2.92
C LEU A 693 36.66 -17.92 2.17
N PRO A 694 36.68 -18.95 1.30
CA PRO A 694 35.59 -19.82 0.89
C PRO A 694 35.29 -20.94 1.91
N GLN A 695 34.02 -21.41 1.94
CA GLN A 695 33.58 -22.57 2.71
C GLN A 695 33.08 -23.67 1.74
N THR A 696 33.32 -24.94 2.04
CA THR A 696 32.85 -26.05 1.20
C THR A 696 31.40 -26.40 1.57
N ILE A 697 30.47 -26.31 0.62
CA ILE A 697 29.12 -26.84 0.71
C ILE A 697 29.21 -28.35 0.44
N THR A 698 28.82 -29.16 1.41
CA THR A 698 28.96 -30.64 1.31
C THR A 698 27.72 -31.22 0.64
N THR A 699 27.86 -32.40 0.06
CA THR A 699 26.78 -33.16 -0.58
C THR A 699 25.74 -33.74 0.43
N THR A 700 25.72 -33.23 1.64
CA THR A 700 24.76 -33.62 2.69
C THR A 700 23.78 -32.47 2.87
N GLY A 701 22.56 -32.61 2.42
CA GLY A 701 21.56 -31.55 2.49
C GLY A 701 21.16 -31.18 3.93
N ASN A 702 20.47 -30.04 4.05
CA ASN A 702 20.02 -29.42 5.31
C ASN A 702 21.16 -28.99 6.25
N ILE A 703 22.26 -28.50 5.70
CA ILE A 703 23.36 -27.88 6.43
C ILE A 703 23.37 -26.40 6.21
N VAL A 704 23.42 -25.66 7.30
CA VAL A 704 23.50 -24.19 7.28
C VAL A 704 24.97 -23.77 7.35
N TYR A 705 25.40 -22.97 6.37
CA TYR A 705 26.72 -22.34 6.34
C TYR A 705 26.52 -20.84 6.64
N THR A 706 27.42 -20.26 7.43
CA THR A 706 27.34 -18.83 7.78
C THR A 706 28.68 -18.16 7.54
N SER A 707 28.62 -16.94 7.03
CA SER A 707 29.77 -16.05 6.92
C SER A 707 29.45 -14.72 7.59
N THR A 708 30.43 -14.09 8.25
CA THR A 708 30.18 -12.93 9.11
C THR A 708 31.05 -11.75 8.73
N ILE A 709 30.43 -10.58 8.61
CA ILE A 709 31.09 -9.28 8.48
C ILE A 709 30.78 -8.45 9.73
N ASN A 710 31.83 -8.01 10.44
CA ASN A 710 31.67 -7.12 11.60
C ASN A 710 31.86 -5.66 11.21
N ILE A 711 30.86 -4.83 11.44
CA ILE A 711 30.90 -3.38 11.22
C ILE A 711 31.07 -2.66 12.57
N GLY A 712 32.18 -1.92 12.69
CA GLY A 712 32.53 -1.25 13.94
C GLY A 712 31.85 0.10 14.15
N SER A 713 31.21 0.66 13.14
CA SER A 713 30.48 1.95 13.19
C SER A 713 29.00 1.69 13.35
N ASP A 714 28.37 2.32 14.32
CA ASP A 714 26.95 2.17 14.63
C ASP A 714 26.20 3.42 14.19
N LEU A 715 25.68 3.40 12.94
CA LEU A 715 25.04 4.52 12.26
C LEU A 715 23.79 4.03 11.52
N PRO A 716 22.75 4.89 11.37
CA PRO A 716 21.55 4.52 10.62
C PRO A 716 21.86 4.22 9.15
N ILE A 717 21.34 3.10 8.69
CA ILE A 717 21.46 2.62 7.31
C ILE A 717 20.53 3.43 6.43
N THR A 718 21.01 3.88 5.28
CA THR A 718 20.20 4.56 4.27
C THR A 718 20.05 3.72 3.00
N ASP A 719 20.99 2.79 2.78
CA ASP A 719 20.99 1.88 1.64
C ASP A 719 21.99 0.75 1.89
N LEU A 720 21.71 -0.43 1.36
CA LEU A 720 22.65 -1.55 1.41
C LEU A 720 22.50 -2.52 0.22
N ASN A 721 23.64 -3.03 -0.26
CA ASN A 721 23.70 -4.06 -1.29
C ASN A 721 24.52 -5.26 -0.81
N VAL A 722 24.13 -6.46 -1.24
CA VAL A 722 24.80 -7.70 -0.88
C VAL A 722 25.36 -8.37 -2.13
N THR A 723 26.67 -8.61 -2.16
CA THR A 723 27.27 -9.46 -3.20
C THR A 723 27.45 -10.86 -2.65
N PHE A 724 26.87 -11.82 -3.33
CA PHE A 724 26.94 -13.24 -3.04
C PHE A 724 27.64 -14.00 -4.18
N GLY A 725 28.50 -14.95 -3.81
CA GLY A 725 29.12 -15.85 -4.75
C GLY A 725 29.16 -17.27 -4.20
N ALA A 726 28.68 -18.20 -5.00
CA ALA A 726 28.73 -19.64 -4.71
C ALA A 726 28.84 -20.44 -6.00
N THR A 727 29.64 -21.50 -5.98
CA THR A 727 29.59 -22.55 -7.00
C THR A 727 28.73 -23.68 -6.47
N HIS A 728 27.75 -24.12 -7.24
CA HIS A 728 26.88 -25.25 -6.86
C HIS A 728 26.45 -26.01 -8.09
N THR A 729 26.16 -27.30 -7.97
CA THR A 729 25.70 -28.11 -9.10
C THR A 729 24.19 -28.00 -9.33
N TRP A 730 23.46 -27.36 -8.40
CA TRP A 730 22.01 -27.11 -8.50
C TRP A 730 21.66 -25.88 -7.68
N SER A 731 21.49 -24.72 -8.33
CA SER A 731 21.26 -23.43 -7.63
C SER A 731 19.95 -23.36 -6.86
N ALA A 732 18.96 -24.14 -7.26
CA ALA A 732 17.66 -24.20 -6.60
C ALA A 732 17.67 -24.95 -5.25
N ASP A 733 18.78 -25.54 -4.85
CA ASP A 733 18.92 -26.14 -3.53
C ASP A 733 19.51 -25.15 -2.49
N LEU A 734 19.80 -23.91 -2.92
CA LEU A 734 20.42 -22.91 -2.06
C LEU A 734 19.41 -21.85 -1.59
N ASP A 735 19.18 -21.80 -0.29
CA ASP A 735 18.48 -20.74 0.42
C ASP A 735 19.48 -19.75 1.02
N VAL A 736 19.39 -18.48 0.69
CA VAL A 736 20.33 -17.46 1.13
C VAL A 736 19.60 -16.33 1.85
N PHE A 737 20.04 -16.05 3.10
CA PHE A 737 19.46 -15.00 3.93
C PHE A 737 20.52 -14.06 4.49
N LEU A 738 20.23 -12.78 4.49
CA LEU A 738 20.99 -11.77 5.23
C LEU A 738 20.37 -11.55 6.60
N ILE A 739 21.20 -11.53 7.66
CA ILE A 739 20.77 -11.26 9.02
C ILE A 739 21.53 -10.04 9.54
N SER A 740 20.80 -8.99 9.93
CA SER A 740 21.37 -7.77 10.51
C SER A 740 21.84 -7.96 11.95
N PRO A 741 22.65 -7.05 12.49
CA PRO A 741 23.02 -7.04 13.92
C PRO A 741 21.81 -6.95 14.87
N ALA A 742 20.70 -6.36 14.44
CA ALA A 742 19.45 -6.29 15.19
C ALA A 742 18.68 -7.63 15.18
N GLY A 743 19.04 -8.55 14.28
CA GLY A 743 18.41 -9.85 14.13
C GLY A 743 17.33 -9.90 13.04
N THR A 744 17.16 -8.82 12.26
CA THR A 744 16.26 -8.82 11.10
C THR A 744 16.84 -9.73 10.03
N ARG A 745 16.02 -10.67 9.54
CA ARG A 745 16.40 -11.68 8.56
C ARG A 745 15.68 -11.42 7.25
N VAL A 746 16.43 -11.22 6.18
CA VAL A 746 15.92 -10.93 4.83
C VAL A 746 16.35 -12.04 3.89
N GLU A 747 15.42 -12.58 3.14
CA GLU A 747 15.65 -13.58 2.10
C GLU A 747 16.24 -12.93 0.85
N LEU A 748 17.37 -13.42 0.40
CA LEU A 748 17.98 -12.92 -0.83
C LEU A 748 17.57 -13.76 -2.04
N THR A 749 17.57 -15.07 -1.89
CA THR A 749 17.17 -16.02 -2.93
C THR A 749 16.89 -17.38 -2.30
N SER A 750 15.87 -18.10 -2.79
CA SER A 750 15.56 -19.49 -2.49
C SER A 750 14.95 -20.18 -3.71
N ASP A 751 15.23 -21.46 -3.89
CA ASP A 751 14.61 -22.34 -4.89
C ASP A 751 14.63 -21.81 -6.35
N ASN A 752 15.57 -20.92 -6.73
CA ASN A 752 15.60 -20.31 -8.05
C ASN A 752 16.36 -21.14 -9.07
N ASP A 753 15.76 -21.30 -10.28
CA ASP A 753 16.26 -21.97 -11.49
C ASP A 753 16.63 -23.45 -11.30
N GLY A 754 15.66 -24.29 -11.02
CA GLY A 754 15.80 -25.73 -10.92
C GLY A 754 15.78 -26.44 -12.27
N GLY A 755 16.89 -26.59 -12.99
CA GLY A 755 16.88 -27.59 -14.00
C GLY A 755 17.62 -27.47 -15.31
N VAL A 756 18.82 -26.91 -15.36
CA VAL A 756 19.71 -27.10 -16.52
C VAL A 756 21.07 -27.58 -16.02
N THR A 757 21.41 -28.82 -16.31
CA THR A 757 22.66 -29.47 -15.91
C THR A 757 23.91 -28.69 -16.37
N GLY A 758 24.66 -28.10 -15.42
CA GLY A 758 26.08 -27.91 -15.63
C GLY A 758 26.69 -26.54 -15.46
N ALA A 759 26.06 -25.55 -14.86
CA ALA A 759 26.71 -24.32 -14.38
C ALA A 759 25.69 -23.50 -13.55
N ASP A 760 25.25 -24.02 -12.42
CA ASP A 760 24.21 -23.43 -11.60
C ASP A 760 24.83 -22.57 -10.48
N ASP A 761 25.71 -21.62 -10.87
CA ASP A 761 26.52 -20.82 -9.97
C ASP A 761 25.90 -19.44 -9.72
N TYR A 762 26.15 -18.86 -8.55
CA TYR A 762 26.02 -17.44 -8.27
C TYR A 762 27.40 -16.77 -8.46
N ILE A 763 27.58 -16.03 -9.56
CA ILE A 763 28.86 -15.44 -9.89
C ILE A 763 28.86 -13.95 -9.62
N ASP A 764 29.38 -13.54 -8.44
CA ASP A 764 29.39 -12.14 -8.01
C ASP A 764 27.99 -11.49 -8.13
N THR A 765 26.96 -12.25 -7.75
CA THR A 765 25.57 -11.81 -7.83
C THR A 765 25.31 -10.73 -6.82
N VAL A 766 24.82 -9.59 -7.23
CA VAL A 766 24.50 -8.45 -6.37
C VAL A 766 23.00 -8.42 -6.11
N PHE A 767 22.62 -8.39 -4.85
CA PHE A 767 21.26 -8.13 -4.41
C PHE A 767 21.16 -6.66 -4.00
N ASP A 768 20.27 -5.94 -4.66
CA ASP A 768 20.07 -4.51 -4.57
C ASP A 768 18.57 -4.24 -4.70
N GLN A 769 17.99 -3.54 -3.72
CA GLN A 769 16.55 -3.27 -3.70
C GLN A 769 16.09 -2.42 -4.88
N GLU A 770 16.98 -1.58 -5.39
CA GLU A 770 16.73 -0.67 -6.52
C GLU A 770 17.06 -1.30 -7.89
N ALA A 771 17.39 -2.60 -7.93
CA ALA A 771 17.63 -3.31 -9.19
C ALA A 771 16.35 -3.42 -10.02
N SER A 772 16.51 -3.51 -11.34
CA SER A 772 15.38 -3.58 -12.27
C SER A 772 14.85 -4.99 -12.54
N THR A 773 15.52 -6.03 -12.05
CA THR A 773 15.20 -7.44 -12.36
C THR A 773 15.18 -8.26 -11.08
N SER A 774 14.07 -8.95 -10.81
CA SER A 774 13.97 -9.88 -9.69
C SER A 774 14.86 -11.08 -9.90
N ILE A 775 15.44 -11.62 -8.82
CA ILE A 775 16.23 -12.87 -8.88
C ILE A 775 15.37 -14.04 -9.39
N THR A 776 14.08 -14.07 -9.08
CA THR A 776 13.14 -15.09 -9.55
C THR A 776 12.90 -15.07 -11.07
N ALA A 777 13.24 -13.96 -11.74
CA ALA A 777 13.21 -13.84 -13.20
C ALA A 777 14.59 -14.09 -13.85
N GLY A 778 15.62 -14.32 -13.02
CA GLY A 778 16.97 -14.66 -13.46
C GLY A 778 17.07 -16.11 -13.91
N SER A 779 18.24 -16.47 -14.44
CA SER A 779 18.61 -17.86 -14.76
C SER A 779 20.08 -18.09 -14.46
N ALA A 780 20.40 -19.30 -14.01
CA ALA A 780 21.79 -19.68 -13.73
C ALA A 780 22.66 -19.73 -15.02
N PRO A 781 23.95 -19.39 -14.96
CA PRO A 781 24.62 -18.84 -13.77
C PRO A 781 24.13 -17.41 -13.49
N PHE A 782 23.73 -17.14 -12.26
CA PHE A 782 23.26 -15.81 -11.87
C PHE A 782 24.44 -14.83 -11.86
N THR A 783 24.38 -13.84 -12.73
CA THR A 783 25.41 -12.80 -12.88
C THR A 783 24.75 -11.44 -12.99
N GLY A 784 25.22 -10.45 -12.26
CA GLY A 784 24.69 -9.09 -12.31
C GLY A 784 23.91 -8.70 -11.06
N THR A 785 23.01 -7.72 -11.21
CA THR A 785 22.30 -7.11 -10.09
C THR A 785 20.82 -7.47 -10.15
N PHE A 786 20.28 -7.95 -9.03
CA PHE A 786 18.90 -8.42 -8.90
C PHE A 786 18.21 -7.85 -7.66
N VAL A 787 16.91 -7.63 -7.75
CA VAL A 787 16.06 -7.45 -6.59
C VAL A 787 15.97 -8.79 -5.86
N PRO A 788 16.25 -8.87 -4.55
CA PRO A 788 16.09 -10.12 -3.79
C PRO A 788 14.62 -10.53 -3.66
N GLU A 789 14.35 -11.73 -3.19
CA GLU A 789 12.98 -12.19 -2.90
C GLU A 789 12.38 -11.50 -1.68
N GLY A 790 13.20 -11.23 -0.66
CA GLY A 790 12.81 -10.42 0.48
C GLY A 790 13.12 -8.94 0.24
N ASP A 791 12.56 -8.08 1.06
CA ASP A 791 12.72 -6.63 0.97
C ASP A 791 13.91 -6.16 1.82
N LEU A 792 15.01 -5.71 1.17
CA LEU A 792 16.18 -5.15 1.87
C LEU A 792 15.88 -3.81 2.52
N SER A 793 14.88 -3.07 2.06
CA SER A 793 14.53 -1.76 2.60
C SER A 793 14.05 -1.80 4.06
N VAL A 794 13.60 -2.96 4.54
CA VAL A 794 13.25 -3.16 5.96
C VAL A 794 14.44 -2.94 6.90
N LEU A 795 15.67 -2.99 6.37
CA LEU A 795 16.91 -2.72 7.10
C LEU A 795 17.28 -1.23 7.12
N TYR A 796 16.62 -0.39 6.29
CA TYR A 796 16.88 1.05 6.26
C TYR A 796 16.39 1.68 7.57
N GLY A 797 17.22 2.51 8.17
CA GLY A 797 17.01 3.08 9.51
C GLY A 797 17.51 2.20 10.66
N GLU A 798 17.80 0.90 10.43
CA GLU A 798 18.52 0.10 11.46
C GLU A 798 19.94 0.63 11.67
N MET A 799 20.52 0.28 12.83
CA MET A 799 21.88 0.65 13.15
C MET A 799 22.87 -0.36 12.54
N SER A 800 23.88 0.16 11.86
CA SER A 800 24.82 -0.65 11.07
C SER A 800 25.85 -1.44 11.89
N GLY A 801 26.04 -1.10 13.17
CA GLY A 801 27.11 -1.64 14.02
C GLY A 801 26.84 -3.06 14.51
N GLY A 802 27.82 -3.94 14.35
CA GLY A 802 27.76 -5.32 14.84
C GLY A 802 28.03 -6.37 13.76
N ASP A 803 27.60 -7.58 14.03
CA ASP A 803 27.85 -8.73 13.15
C ASP A 803 26.71 -8.91 12.15
N TRP A 804 27.03 -8.74 10.88
CA TRP A 804 26.19 -9.08 9.75
C TRP A 804 26.47 -10.50 9.31
N VAL A 805 25.44 -11.33 9.23
CA VAL A 805 25.59 -12.75 8.90
C VAL A 805 24.89 -13.04 7.57
N LEU A 806 25.62 -13.62 6.62
CA LEU A 806 25.01 -14.28 5.47
C LEU A 806 24.89 -15.77 5.78
N GLU A 807 23.65 -16.25 5.77
CA GLU A 807 23.28 -17.64 6.01
C GLU A 807 22.95 -18.29 4.67
N VAL A 808 23.60 -19.40 4.38
CA VAL A 808 23.40 -20.19 3.16
C VAL A 808 23.03 -21.59 3.57
N THR A 809 21.89 -22.07 3.16
CA THR A 809 21.40 -23.44 3.41
C THR A 809 21.34 -24.17 2.09
N ASP A 810 21.95 -25.36 2.03
CA ASP A 810 21.69 -26.36 0.99
C ASP A 810 20.64 -27.30 1.55
N ASP A 811 19.41 -27.24 1.03
CA ASP A 811 18.26 -27.94 1.59
C ASP A 811 18.01 -29.32 0.96
N ALA A 812 18.69 -29.66 -0.12
CA ALA A 812 18.70 -30.98 -0.77
C ALA A 812 20.03 -31.73 -0.56
N GLY A 813 20.08 -32.95 -0.93
CA GLY A 813 21.31 -33.77 -0.80
C GLY A 813 21.63 -34.46 -2.09
N ALA A 814 22.92 -34.75 -2.30
CA ALA A 814 23.60 -35.36 -3.41
C ALA A 814 24.48 -34.41 -4.23
N ASP A 815 24.25 -33.13 -4.11
CA ASP A 815 24.95 -32.04 -4.75
C ASP A 815 25.82 -31.28 -3.75
N GLY A 816 26.63 -30.33 -4.19
CA GLY A 816 27.48 -29.55 -3.33
C GLY A 816 28.31 -28.57 -4.13
N GLY A 817 29.08 -27.75 -3.44
CA GLY A 817 29.83 -26.70 -4.05
C GLY A 817 30.72 -25.94 -3.09
N THR A 818 30.83 -24.61 -3.31
CA THR A 818 31.58 -23.71 -2.44
C THR A 818 30.83 -22.40 -2.28
N PHE A 819 30.76 -21.91 -1.05
CA PHE A 819 30.35 -20.56 -0.72
C PHE A 819 31.60 -19.68 -0.79
N ASP A 820 31.70 -18.87 -1.83
CA ASP A 820 32.95 -18.23 -2.24
C ASP A 820 33.06 -16.78 -1.83
N ARG A 821 31.92 -16.05 -1.81
CA ARG A 821 31.93 -14.61 -1.59
C ARG A 821 30.74 -14.12 -0.78
N PHE A 822 31.03 -13.23 0.16
CA PHE A 822 30.07 -12.35 0.82
C PHE A 822 30.69 -10.97 0.94
N THR A 823 30.10 -9.98 0.30
CA THR A 823 30.45 -8.56 0.39
C THR A 823 29.18 -7.78 0.75
N LEU A 824 29.28 -6.89 1.71
CA LEU A 824 28.22 -5.96 2.09
C LEU A 824 28.64 -4.55 1.70
N GLU A 825 27.92 -3.91 0.79
CA GLU A 825 27.99 -2.47 0.53
C GLU A 825 26.94 -1.79 1.38
N LEU A 826 27.33 -0.77 2.14
CA LEU A 826 26.49 -0.13 3.14
C LEU A 826 26.64 1.38 3.05
N CYS A 827 25.53 2.09 2.88
CA CYS A 827 25.44 3.55 2.97
C CYS A 827 24.79 3.94 4.28
N VAL A 828 25.40 4.90 5.00
CA VAL A 828 24.93 5.39 6.31
C VAL A 828 24.99 6.91 6.39
N GLN A 829 24.19 7.49 7.25
CA GLN A 829 24.33 8.89 7.62
C GLN A 829 25.40 9.03 8.69
N GLY A 830 26.54 9.60 8.30
CA GLY A 830 27.68 9.78 9.18
C GLY A 830 29.00 9.40 8.51
N THR A 831 30.05 9.20 9.28
CA THR A 831 31.36 8.76 8.77
C THR A 831 31.61 7.33 9.20
N ILE A 832 31.62 6.39 8.26
CA ILE A 832 32.01 5.02 8.54
C ILE A 832 33.49 5.00 8.91
N LEU A 833 33.81 4.55 10.12
CA LEU A 833 35.19 4.28 10.52
C LEU A 833 35.51 2.80 10.19
N SER A 834 35.95 2.56 8.96
CA SER A 834 36.44 1.24 8.58
C SER A 834 37.90 1.08 8.98
N THR A 835 38.29 -0.12 9.36
CA THR A 835 39.69 -0.48 9.60
C THR A 835 40.46 -0.75 8.30
N ASP A 836 39.79 -0.85 7.17
CA ASP A 836 40.36 -1.03 5.84
C ASP A 836 39.78 -0.03 4.83
N ASP A 837 40.68 0.76 4.30
CA ASP A 837 40.64 1.69 3.15
C ASP A 837 39.25 2.26 2.70
N VAL A 838 38.87 3.40 3.21
CA VAL A 838 37.85 4.26 2.57
C VAL A 838 38.55 5.46 1.93
N LEU A 839 38.20 5.68 0.66
CA LEU A 839 38.44 6.79 -0.26
C LEU A 839 39.46 6.53 -1.36
N GLY A 840 38.99 6.55 -2.61
CA GLY A 840 39.69 6.57 -3.88
C GLY A 840 41.12 5.98 -3.83
N SER A 841 41.19 4.66 -3.75
CA SER A 841 42.39 3.91 -3.40
C SER A 841 43.62 4.34 -4.20
N ILE A 842 44.66 4.74 -3.48
CA ILE A 842 46.00 4.80 -4.05
C ILE A 842 46.40 3.35 -4.39
N SER A 843 46.55 3.05 -5.67
CA SER A 843 46.78 1.70 -6.17
C SER A 843 48.18 1.18 -5.77
N ASN A 844 48.27 -0.12 -5.46
CA ASN A 844 49.50 -0.81 -5.11
C ASN A 844 50.22 -0.22 -3.88
N LEU A 845 49.41 0.22 -2.88
CA LEU A 845 49.90 0.81 -1.63
C LEU A 845 50.47 -0.27 -0.71
N SER A 846 51.74 -0.20 -0.42
CA SER A 846 52.44 -1.06 0.54
C SER A 846 53.26 -0.26 1.54
N LEU A 847 53.20 -0.69 2.81
CA LEU A 847 53.87 -0.09 3.93
C LEU A 847 54.56 -1.18 4.75
N TYR A 848 55.91 -1.18 4.82
CA TYR A 848 56.67 -2.21 5.54
C TYR A 848 58.00 -1.71 6.06
N PRO A 849 58.54 -2.18 7.22
CA PRO A 849 57.82 -3.02 8.15
C PRO A 849 56.74 -2.26 8.91
N ASN A 850 55.68 -2.98 9.29
CA ASN A 850 54.68 -2.49 10.23
C ASN A 850 54.27 -3.68 11.09
N PRO A 851 54.63 -3.73 12.39
CA PRO A 851 55.20 -2.64 13.22
C PRO A 851 56.58 -2.14 12.81
N SER A 852 56.88 -0.90 13.14
CA SER A 852 58.14 -0.24 12.81
C SER A 852 58.69 0.53 14.03
N ASN A 853 59.99 0.90 13.98
CA ASN A 853 60.60 1.80 14.95
C ASN A 853 60.38 3.31 14.62
N GLY A 854 59.34 3.61 13.81
CA GLY A 854 59.10 4.94 13.28
C GLY A 854 59.70 5.15 11.86
N GLU A 855 60.43 4.18 11.32
CA GLU A 855 60.97 4.17 9.95
C GLU A 855 60.38 2.99 9.17
N PHE A 856 59.84 3.27 7.98
CA PHE A 856 59.23 2.24 7.10
C PHE A 856 59.36 2.65 5.64
N ASN A 857 59.22 1.71 4.74
CA ASN A 857 59.18 1.95 3.31
C ASN A 857 57.70 2.12 2.92
N LEU A 858 57.39 3.14 2.15
CA LEU A 858 56.08 3.41 1.60
C LEU A 858 56.13 3.40 0.07
N ASN A 859 55.35 2.52 -0.53
CA ASN A 859 55.31 2.43 -2.00
C ASN A 859 53.85 2.44 -2.45
N PHE A 860 53.57 3.15 -3.55
CA PHE A 860 52.26 3.18 -4.21
C PHE A 860 52.37 3.76 -5.63
N ASP A 861 51.34 3.53 -6.44
CA ASP A 861 51.27 4.13 -7.76
C ASP A 861 50.70 5.57 -7.66
N THR A 862 51.35 6.53 -8.31
CA THR A 862 50.92 7.92 -8.28
C THR A 862 49.84 8.20 -9.32
N ASP A 863 49.01 9.21 -9.06
CA ASP A 863 47.98 9.67 -10.02
C ASP A 863 48.49 10.69 -11.05
N GLY A 864 49.79 10.84 -11.13
CA GLY A 864 50.47 11.89 -11.96
C GLY A 864 50.65 13.20 -11.20
N SER A 865 50.18 13.32 -9.96
CA SER A 865 50.48 14.48 -9.13
C SER A 865 51.91 14.47 -8.62
N ASN A 866 52.58 15.61 -8.72
CA ASN A 866 53.95 15.75 -8.24
C ASN A 866 54.08 15.92 -6.73
N LYS A 867 53.00 15.93 -6.00
CA LYS A 867 52.98 16.15 -4.52
C LYS A 867 52.36 14.95 -3.82
N VAL A 868 53.04 14.50 -2.79
CA VAL A 868 52.56 13.49 -1.84
C VAL A 868 52.63 14.09 -0.46
N LYS A 869 51.54 14.09 0.27
CA LYS A 869 51.45 14.55 1.66
C LYS A 869 51.14 13.37 2.59
N LEU A 870 51.95 13.25 3.63
CA LEU A 870 51.78 12.20 4.66
C LEU A 870 51.41 12.89 5.97
N GLN A 871 50.32 12.48 6.57
CA GLN A 871 49.81 13.01 7.85
C GLN A 871 49.65 11.89 8.84
N LEU A 872 50.30 12.01 10.02
CA LEU A 872 50.22 11.00 11.08
C LEU A 872 49.29 11.47 12.17
N PHE A 873 48.28 10.70 12.50
CA PHE A 873 47.28 10.97 13.54
C PHE A 873 47.39 9.95 14.67
N ASP A 874 47.19 10.39 15.91
CA ASP A 874 47.03 9.47 17.05
C ASP A 874 45.60 8.87 17.09
N VAL A 875 45.36 7.94 18.01
CA VAL A 875 44.06 7.29 18.21
C VAL A 875 42.94 8.24 18.66
N ALA A 876 43.23 9.46 19.04
CA ALA A 876 42.24 10.48 19.37
C ALA A 876 42.01 11.46 18.20
N GLY A 877 42.51 11.14 17.00
CA GLY A 877 42.35 11.93 15.78
C GLY A 877 43.19 13.22 15.71
N ARG A 878 44.13 13.41 16.65
CA ARG A 878 45.01 14.58 16.64
C ARG A 878 46.18 14.35 15.70
N MET A 879 46.44 15.29 14.81
CA MET A 879 47.61 15.24 13.93
C MET A 879 48.89 15.38 14.73
N VAL A 880 49.73 14.36 14.66
CA VAL A 880 51.01 14.28 15.41
C VAL A 880 52.16 14.82 14.59
N GLN A 881 52.20 14.50 13.29
CA GLN A 881 53.25 14.95 12.38
C GLN A 881 52.77 14.96 10.94
N GLU A 882 53.30 15.90 10.11
CA GLU A 882 53.03 15.99 8.68
C GLU A 882 54.33 16.03 7.92
N GLN A 883 54.40 15.42 6.72
CA GLN A 883 55.55 15.43 5.83
C GLN A 883 55.11 15.57 4.39
N ASP A 884 55.78 16.42 3.62
CA ASP A 884 55.53 16.61 2.18
C ASP A 884 56.67 16.03 1.37
N TYR A 885 56.30 15.32 0.31
CA TYR A 885 57.24 14.73 -0.66
C TYR A 885 56.87 15.23 -2.08
N THR A 886 57.84 15.18 -2.96
CA THR A 886 57.67 15.40 -4.37
C THR A 886 58.05 14.13 -5.15
N THR A 887 57.23 13.70 -6.08
CA THR A 887 57.54 12.56 -6.97
C THR A 887 57.50 12.98 -8.43
N THR A 888 58.35 12.39 -9.24
CA THR A 888 58.42 12.67 -10.69
C THR A 888 58.08 11.43 -11.53
N GLY A 889 57.73 10.31 -10.92
CA GLY A 889 57.47 9.02 -11.58
C GLY A 889 56.07 8.53 -11.38
N ALA A 890 55.71 7.50 -12.12
CA ALA A 890 54.39 6.81 -12.01
C ALA A 890 54.25 6.01 -10.69
N ARG A 891 55.27 5.97 -9.85
CA ARG A 891 55.30 5.26 -8.59
C ARG A 891 56.05 6.07 -7.53
N PHE A 892 55.46 6.18 -6.33
CA PHE A 892 56.13 6.70 -5.13
C PHE A 892 56.80 5.49 -4.42
N SER A 893 58.10 5.66 -4.07
CA SER A 893 58.86 4.64 -3.35
C SER A 893 59.88 5.32 -2.50
N GLU A 894 59.56 5.54 -1.20
CA GLU A 894 60.41 6.30 -0.24
C GLU A 894 60.50 5.59 1.10
N ARG A 895 61.62 5.77 1.75
CA ARG A 895 61.78 5.43 3.18
C ARG A 895 61.37 6.61 4.00
N VAL A 896 60.22 6.47 4.66
CA VAL A 896 59.61 7.50 5.52
C VAL A 896 60.07 7.30 6.96
N ALA A 897 60.38 8.40 7.64
CA ALA A 897 60.74 8.39 9.04
C ALA A 897 60.00 9.47 9.85
N PHE A 898 59.16 9.05 10.77
CA PHE A 898 58.53 9.90 11.74
C PHE A 898 59.35 9.90 13.04
N ARG A 899 60.07 10.99 13.31
CA ARG A 899 60.97 11.08 14.44
C ARG A 899 60.32 11.70 15.68
N ARG A 900 60.68 11.19 16.85
CA ARG A 900 60.14 11.63 18.14
C ARG A 900 58.64 11.37 18.32
N VAL A 901 58.14 10.35 17.71
CA VAL A 901 56.79 9.84 17.90
C VAL A 901 56.82 8.77 18.96
N ALA A 902 55.90 8.80 19.92
CA ALA A 902 55.83 7.79 20.98
C ALA A 902 55.46 6.41 20.43
N LYS A 903 55.82 5.36 21.17
CA LYS A 903 55.34 4.02 20.84
C LYS A 903 53.81 4.00 20.93
N GLY A 904 53.14 3.38 19.93
CA GLY A 904 51.69 3.30 19.92
C GLY A 904 51.12 3.04 18.54
N LEU A 905 49.81 3.04 18.50
CA LEU A 905 48.99 2.92 17.27
C LEU A 905 48.74 4.32 16.70
N TYR A 906 48.89 4.43 15.38
CA TYR A 906 48.72 5.67 14.62
C TYR A 906 47.95 5.37 13.31
N LEU A 907 47.28 6.40 12.80
CA LEU A 907 46.70 6.39 11.46
C LEU A 907 47.60 7.25 10.54
N LEU A 908 48.13 6.65 9.48
CA LEU A 908 48.91 7.35 8.46
C LEU A 908 47.99 7.68 7.28
N LYS A 909 47.62 8.94 7.10
CA LYS A 909 46.89 9.46 5.94
C LYS A 909 47.89 9.86 4.86
N ILE A 910 47.67 9.36 3.67
CA ILE A 910 48.47 9.56 2.45
C ILE A 910 47.59 10.29 1.46
N VAL A 911 48.03 11.45 0.98
CA VAL A 911 47.36 12.28 -0.02
C VAL A 911 48.23 12.42 -1.24
N ASN A 912 47.76 12.03 -2.43
CA ASN A 912 48.42 12.21 -3.69
C ASN A 912 47.43 12.75 -4.72
N GLY A 913 47.45 14.07 -4.97
CA GLY A 913 46.51 14.76 -5.83
C GLY A 913 45.07 14.67 -5.29
N SER A 914 44.16 14.10 -6.05
CA SER A 914 42.76 13.84 -5.66
C SER A 914 42.58 12.54 -4.90
N LYS A 915 43.59 11.66 -4.85
CA LYS A 915 43.54 10.38 -4.16
C LYS A 915 44.00 10.47 -2.73
N VAL A 916 43.29 9.83 -1.83
CA VAL A 916 43.61 9.80 -0.40
C VAL A 916 43.51 8.32 0.06
N SER A 917 44.48 7.86 0.85
CA SER A 917 44.43 6.58 1.53
C SER A 917 44.92 6.71 2.96
N ALA A 918 44.43 5.87 3.84
CA ALA A 918 44.88 5.80 5.22
C ALA A 918 45.36 4.38 5.54
N LYS A 919 46.44 4.28 6.31
CA LYS A 919 46.98 2.99 6.78
C LYS A 919 47.27 3.04 8.25
N LYS A 920 46.97 1.97 8.93
CA LYS A 920 47.35 1.73 10.32
C LYS A 920 48.90 1.60 10.42
N LEU A 921 49.51 2.38 11.27
CA LEU A 921 50.95 2.33 11.54
C LEU A 921 51.18 2.04 13.03
N ILE A 922 51.90 0.99 13.33
CA ILE A 922 52.31 0.65 14.69
C ILE A 922 53.77 1.04 14.85
N ILE A 923 54.07 1.88 15.87
CA ILE A 923 55.43 2.29 16.24
C ILE A 923 55.80 1.62 17.54
N GLU A 924 56.88 0.80 17.54
CA GLU A 924 57.39 0.08 18.69
C GLU A 924 58.68 0.66 19.31
#